data_bf9e8b198a80d3e8b7995cd46584d3d3
#
_entry.id   bf9e8b198a80d3e8b7995cd46584d3d3
#
_cell.length_a   1.000
_cell.length_b   1.000
_cell.length_c   1.000
_cell.angle_alpha   90.00
_cell.angle_beta   90.00
_cell.angle_gamma   90.00
#
_symmetry.space_group_name_H-M   'P 1'
#
loop_
_entity.id
_entity.type
_entity.pdbx_description
1 polymer ?
#
loop_
_entity_poly.entity_id
_entity_poly.type
_entity_poly.pdbx_seq_one_letter_code
_entity_poly.pdbx_strand_id
1 'polypeptide(L)'
;MSSFNIKNDLTWRDFLIRLGLIIITVAIIVWMMPRSSQHNFKIEKGRPWIYTDLKAPFDFPIYKSDEAVRAERDSIMKQYEPYYIMNSEIVGKQVRQFSKDYSNGIPGLHNDYISIISNRLHRLYEQGIMSNSEYAKISKDTSRFVRIVSGKNATSSQISHVYSVVSAYEQLFQDQTLAKHREVLQKCNLNDYITPNLTYDKERSEASLNDLQNSIPLASGLVQRGEKIIDRGDIVDGKTYNKLLSFQKEMERQNVDQEKIRLNIMGQLLYTAILITCFTIFLTLFRKDYFEKVRSTTMLYALIVLFTIIASAMVEHSVLHVYIVPFAMVPIFIRVFMDSRTAFMAHSTMVLTCACFLQYPLEFVAVELVAGLVAIFSLRELSSRSQLFWTAVSVTLAGILTNLALDWIRINDISKISYSEYNYLVINGVLLFCSYPLLYVIEKAFGFTSNITLIELSDMNKAVLRKMSEVAPGTFQHSIQVGNLAAEIANKIGAKSQLVRTGALYHDIGKIVNPIYFTENQSGVNPHEKMSQIDSAQMIISHVTEGTKLADKYNLPDVIKEFITTHHGQGKTKYFYVQYKNAHPNDDVDDLLFTYPGPNPFTKEQAILMMADTVEAASRSLPDYTEKSIRELVNRLIDAQVAEGYFKECPITFRDIAYAKTVLIEKLKTIYHTRLSYPELKK
;
A
#
# COMPACT_ATOMS: atom_id res chain seq x y z
N MET A 1 -3.33 29.47 -32.81
CA MET A 1 -4.23 28.45 -32.27
C MET A 1 -4.42 27.40 -33.37
N SER A 2 -3.55 26.40 -33.42
CA SER A 2 -3.67 25.29 -34.36
C SER A 2 -4.62 24.24 -33.70
N SER A 3 -5.71 24.02 -34.39
CA SER A 3 -6.69 22.96 -34.06
C SER A 3 -5.98 21.62 -33.96
N PHE A 4 -5.98 21.05 -32.76
CA PHE A 4 -5.60 19.66 -32.51
C PHE A 4 -6.58 18.75 -33.26
N ASN A 5 -6.24 18.35 -34.47
CA ASN A 5 -6.89 17.26 -35.16
C ASN A 5 -6.34 15.96 -34.55
N ILE A 6 -7.02 15.45 -33.55
CA ILE A 6 -6.85 14.08 -33.05
C ILE A 6 -7.46 13.18 -34.15
N LYS A 7 -6.64 12.71 -35.06
CA LYS A 7 -7.03 11.65 -36.00
C LYS A 7 -7.34 10.38 -35.19
N ASN A 8 -8.58 9.99 -35.24
CA ASN A 8 -9.22 8.84 -34.64
C ASN A 8 -8.56 7.53 -35.09
N ASP A 9 -7.68 6.97 -34.24
CA ASP A 9 -7.35 5.54 -34.28
C ASP A 9 -7.61 4.82 -32.94
N LEU A 10 -8.09 5.55 -31.94
CA LEU A 10 -8.63 4.94 -30.73
C LEU A 10 -10.12 4.61 -30.94
N THR A 11 -10.45 3.34 -30.95
CA THR A 11 -11.88 2.94 -30.89
C THR A 11 -12.48 3.49 -29.59
N TRP A 12 -13.78 3.89 -29.63
CA TRP A 12 -14.53 4.27 -28.41
C TRP A 12 -14.38 3.25 -27.28
N ARG A 13 -14.22 1.98 -27.63
CA ARG A 13 -13.98 0.88 -26.71
C ARG A 13 -12.65 1.03 -25.95
N ASP A 14 -11.58 1.40 -26.65
CA ASP A 14 -10.25 1.59 -26.03
C ASP A 14 -10.22 2.80 -25.10
N PHE A 15 -10.91 3.87 -25.48
CA PHE A 15 -11.09 5.04 -24.62
C PHE A 15 -11.86 4.68 -23.34
N LEU A 16 -12.97 3.94 -23.44
CA LEU A 16 -13.75 3.53 -22.28
C LEU A 16 -12.97 2.58 -21.35
N ILE A 17 -12.19 1.66 -21.90
CA ILE A 17 -11.32 0.77 -21.09
C ILE A 17 -10.31 1.57 -20.28
N ARG A 18 -9.66 2.56 -20.89
CA ARG A 18 -8.67 3.40 -20.20
C ARG A 18 -9.29 4.31 -19.17
N LEU A 19 -10.42 4.93 -19.48
CA LEU A 19 -11.18 5.72 -18.51
C LEU A 19 -11.63 4.85 -17.33
N GLY A 20 -12.11 3.63 -17.61
CA GLY A 20 -12.44 2.65 -16.58
C GLY A 20 -11.25 2.29 -15.71
N LEU A 21 -10.06 2.08 -16.29
CA LEU A 21 -8.83 1.81 -15.54
C LEU A 21 -8.46 2.97 -14.60
N ILE A 22 -8.56 4.22 -15.06
CA ILE A 22 -8.28 5.40 -14.24
C ILE A 22 -9.25 5.47 -13.06
N ILE A 23 -10.56 5.34 -13.32
CA ILE A 23 -11.59 5.40 -12.29
C ILE A 23 -11.40 4.29 -11.26
N ILE A 24 -11.16 3.06 -11.72
CA ILE A 24 -10.93 1.90 -10.84
C ILE A 24 -9.67 2.11 -10.01
N THR A 25 -8.59 2.62 -10.60
CA THR A 25 -7.34 2.93 -9.89
C THR A 25 -7.57 3.92 -8.76
N VAL A 26 -8.24 5.05 -9.04
CA VAL A 26 -8.56 6.07 -8.04
C VAL A 26 -9.48 5.48 -6.96
N ALA A 27 -10.51 4.74 -7.35
CA ALA A 27 -11.46 4.14 -6.42
C ALA A 27 -10.79 3.14 -5.47
N ILE A 28 -9.94 2.25 -5.98
CA ILE A 28 -9.21 1.27 -5.15
C ILE A 28 -8.26 1.97 -4.18
N ILE A 29 -7.49 2.95 -4.66
CA ILE A 29 -6.56 3.69 -3.82
C ILE A 29 -7.31 4.38 -2.68
N VAL A 30 -8.37 5.14 -2.98
CA VAL A 30 -9.15 5.87 -1.97
C VAL A 30 -9.87 4.91 -1.02
N TRP A 31 -10.35 3.77 -1.51
CA TRP A 31 -10.99 2.76 -0.67
C TRP A 31 -10.03 2.16 0.35
N MET A 32 -8.77 1.95 -0.04
CA MET A 32 -7.72 1.36 0.80
C MET A 32 -7.00 2.39 1.68
N MET A 33 -7.13 3.70 1.41
CA MET A 33 -6.51 4.72 2.25
C MET A 33 -7.09 4.74 3.66
N PRO A 34 -6.25 4.91 4.70
CA PRO A 34 -6.71 5.05 6.08
C PRO A 34 -7.70 6.20 6.19
N ARG A 35 -8.87 5.93 6.80
CA ARG A 35 -9.96 6.92 6.93
C ARG A 35 -9.79 7.85 8.11
N SER A 36 -8.98 7.46 9.06
CA SER A 36 -8.60 8.29 10.20
C SER A 36 -7.10 8.56 10.12
N SER A 37 -6.70 9.79 10.38
CA SER A 37 -5.32 10.08 10.74
C SER A 37 -5.06 9.50 12.13
N GLN A 38 -5.04 8.18 12.24
CA GLN A 38 -4.71 7.50 13.47
C GLN A 38 -3.24 7.78 13.77
N HIS A 39 -3.02 8.81 14.55
CA HIS A 39 -1.78 8.99 15.29
C HIS A 39 -1.82 7.93 16.42
N ASN A 40 -1.67 6.66 16.05
CA ASN A 40 -1.50 5.57 17.01
C ASN A 40 -0.10 5.69 17.60
N PHE A 41 0.05 6.64 18.51
CA PHE A 41 1.26 6.74 19.31
C PHE A 41 1.30 5.54 20.26
N LYS A 42 2.36 4.77 20.22
CA LYS A 42 2.65 3.80 21.26
C LYS A 42 3.16 4.55 22.47
N ILE A 43 2.26 4.83 23.43
CA ILE A 43 2.55 5.63 24.60
C ILE A 43 3.01 4.69 25.71
N GLU A 44 4.29 4.78 26.10
CA GLU A 44 4.85 3.98 27.21
C GLU A 44 5.33 4.93 28.30
N LYS A 45 4.73 4.81 29.51
CA LYS A 45 5.11 5.60 30.67
C LYS A 45 6.57 5.31 31.09
N GLY A 46 7.35 6.36 31.32
CA GLY A 46 8.76 6.25 31.74
C GLY A 46 9.73 6.05 30.59
N ARG A 47 9.28 5.99 29.33
CA ARG A 47 10.14 5.94 28.15
C ARG A 47 10.25 7.27 27.44
N PRO A 48 11.35 7.53 26.70
CA PRO A 48 11.45 8.71 25.86
C PRO A 48 10.39 8.73 24.75
N TRP A 49 9.84 9.91 24.47
CA TRP A 49 8.97 10.13 23.33
C TRP A 49 9.75 10.04 22.03
N ILE A 50 9.48 9.03 21.22
CA ILE A 50 10.22 8.74 19.97
C ILE A 50 9.70 9.49 18.75
N TYR A 51 8.50 10.08 18.87
CA TYR A 51 7.86 10.81 17.77
C TYR A 51 8.29 12.28 17.77
N THR A 52 7.85 13.06 16.75
CA THR A 52 8.10 14.50 16.70
C THR A 52 7.39 15.24 17.83
N ASP A 53 7.76 16.53 17.99
CA ASP A 53 7.09 17.43 18.91
C ASP A 53 5.58 17.44 18.68
N LEU A 54 4.84 17.18 19.76
CA LEU A 54 3.39 17.09 19.71
C LEU A 54 2.77 18.35 20.31
N LYS A 55 2.04 19.10 19.50
CA LYS A 55 1.21 20.23 19.92
C LYS A 55 -0.27 19.87 19.76
N ALA A 56 -1.10 20.37 20.65
CA ALA A 56 -2.54 20.14 20.63
C ALA A 56 -3.18 20.79 19.36
N PRO A 57 -3.81 20.03 18.46
CA PRO A 57 -4.47 20.60 17.29
C PRO A 57 -5.85 21.20 17.60
N PHE A 58 -6.42 20.90 18.77
CA PHE A 58 -7.72 21.40 19.28
C PHE A 58 -7.69 21.41 20.81
N ASP A 59 -8.67 22.07 21.43
CA ASP A 59 -8.84 22.07 22.87
C ASP A 59 -9.41 20.73 23.34
N PHE A 60 -8.80 20.14 24.40
CA PHE A 60 -9.30 18.87 24.94
C PHE A 60 -9.11 18.77 26.46
N PRO A 61 -10.05 18.10 27.19
CA PRO A 61 -9.94 17.87 28.61
C PRO A 61 -8.88 16.81 28.94
N ILE A 62 -8.15 17.00 30.03
CA ILE A 62 -7.27 15.98 30.59
C ILE A 62 -8.08 15.09 31.50
N TYR A 63 -8.40 13.88 31.08
CA TYR A 63 -9.13 12.91 31.86
C TYR A 63 -8.30 12.39 33.04
N LYS A 64 -8.95 12.22 34.22
CA LYS A 64 -8.36 11.52 35.37
C LYS A 64 -8.22 10.03 35.05
N SER A 65 -7.22 9.40 35.63
CA SER A 65 -7.12 7.93 35.57
C SER A 65 -8.30 7.28 36.29
N ASP A 66 -8.70 6.08 35.86
CA ASP A 66 -9.79 5.32 36.49
C ASP A 66 -9.52 5.09 37.98
N GLU A 67 -8.25 4.91 38.36
CA GLU A 67 -7.84 4.76 39.77
C GLU A 67 -8.09 6.05 40.56
N ALA A 68 -7.75 7.22 39.99
CA ALA A 68 -7.98 8.52 40.63
C ALA A 68 -9.48 8.80 40.79
N VAL A 69 -10.28 8.51 39.76
CA VAL A 69 -11.74 8.66 39.83
C VAL A 69 -12.36 7.70 40.87
N ARG A 70 -11.88 6.45 40.97
CA ARG A 70 -12.32 5.49 41.99
C ARG A 70 -11.95 5.96 43.38
N ALA A 71 -10.72 6.40 43.61
CA ALA A 71 -10.25 6.91 44.89
C ALA A 71 -11.06 8.14 45.38
N GLU A 72 -11.37 9.05 44.45
CA GLU A 72 -12.19 10.23 44.72
C GLU A 72 -13.65 9.83 45.01
N ARG A 73 -14.19 8.88 44.26
CA ARG A 73 -15.51 8.30 44.51
C ARG A 73 -15.59 7.63 45.89
N ASP A 74 -14.58 6.83 46.23
CA ASP A 74 -14.55 6.19 47.56
C ASP A 74 -14.43 7.20 48.70
N SER A 75 -13.69 8.30 48.50
CA SER A 75 -13.59 9.41 49.43
C SER A 75 -14.95 10.11 49.66
N ILE A 76 -15.65 10.41 48.55
CA ILE A 76 -16.98 11.05 48.59
C ILE A 76 -18.03 10.11 49.19
N MET A 77 -17.93 8.82 48.88
CA MET A 77 -18.84 7.81 49.49
C MET A 77 -18.70 7.72 51.00
N LYS A 78 -17.51 8.01 51.57
CA LYS A 78 -17.35 8.11 53.04
C LYS A 78 -18.08 9.30 53.65
N GLN A 79 -18.35 10.36 52.90
CA GLN A 79 -19.06 11.56 53.33
C GLN A 79 -20.58 11.47 53.09
N TYR A 80 -21.02 10.38 52.46
CA TYR A 80 -22.45 10.22 52.14
C TYR A 80 -23.29 9.94 53.37
N GLU A 81 -24.29 10.80 53.63
CA GLU A 81 -25.27 10.68 54.71
C GLU A 81 -26.65 10.29 54.16
N PRO A 82 -27.14 9.07 54.43
CA PRO A 82 -28.47 8.65 54.00
C PRO A 82 -29.57 9.46 54.73
N TYR A 83 -30.65 9.71 54.06
CA TYR A 83 -31.78 10.50 54.59
C TYR A 83 -32.78 9.57 55.29
N TYR A 84 -33.24 10.06 56.47
CA TYR A 84 -34.31 9.44 57.25
C TYR A 84 -35.36 10.46 57.59
N ILE A 85 -36.63 10.13 57.46
CA ILE A 85 -37.77 10.98 57.82
C ILE A 85 -38.18 10.67 59.24
N MET A 86 -38.22 11.70 60.11
CA MET A 86 -38.72 11.59 61.45
C MET A 86 -40.22 11.87 61.48
N ASN A 87 -40.99 10.88 61.86
CA ASN A 87 -42.45 11.04 62.03
C ASN A 87 -42.77 11.47 63.46
N SER A 88 -43.03 12.74 63.64
CA SER A 88 -43.40 13.33 64.96
C SER A 88 -44.81 12.93 65.47
N GLU A 89 -45.69 12.49 64.55
CA GLU A 89 -47.03 12.05 64.94
C GLU A 89 -46.96 10.76 65.77
N ILE A 90 -46.04 9.87 65.47
CA ILE A 90 -45.83 8.59 66.25
C ILE A 90 -45.47 8.93 67.67
N VAL A 91 -44.59 9.90 67.91
CA VAL A 91 -44.21 10.36 69.26
C VAL A 91 -45.42 10.74 70.07
N GLY A 92 -46.23 11.67 69.54
CA GLY A 92 -47.42 12.12 70.25
C GLY A 92 -48.47 11.06 70.43
N LYS A 93 -48.56 10.09 69.51
CA LYS A 93 -49.51 8.95 69.62
C LYS A 93 -49.08 7.95 70.72
N GLN A 94 -47.83 7.52 70.67
CA GLN A 94 -47.34 6.47 71.61
C GLN A 94 -47.21 6.97 73.04
N VAL A 95 -46.74 8.20 73.26
CA VAL A 95 -46.68 8.78 74.62
C VAL A 95 -48.06 9.02 75.15
N ARG A 96 -49.02 9.50 74.35
CA ARG A 96 -50.43 9.65 74.80
C ARG A 96 -51.11 8.28 75.11
N GLN A 97 -50.84 7.30 74.25
CA GLN A 97 -51.39 5.95 74.46
C GLN A 97 -50.88 5.36 75.76
N PHE A 98 -49.55 5.42 76.02
CA PHE A 98 -48.97 5.00 77.32
C PHE A 98 -49.64 5.72 78.48
N SER A 99 -49.74 7.06 78.46
CA SER A 99 -50.35 7.85 79.53
C SER A 99 -51.82 7.51 79.74
N LYS A 100 -52.57 7.17 78.70
CA LYS A 100 -53.96 6.76 78.75
C LYS A 100 -54.11 5.36 79.32
N ASP A 101 -53.30 4.41 78.85
CA ASP A 101 -53.43 2.99 79.34
C ASP A 101 -53.05 2.83 80.78
N TYR A 102 -52.17 3.67 81.32
CA TYR A 102 -51.74 3.73 82.67
C TYR A 102 -52.32 4.88 83.51
N SER A 103 -53.42 5.50 83.06
CA SER A 103 -54.09 6.63 83.77
C SER A 103 -54.51 6.32 85.19
N ASN A 104 -54.77 5.05 85.49
CA ASN A 104 -55.15 4.52 86.87
C ASN A 104 -53.94 4.11 87.72
N GLY A 105 -52.72 4.40 87.30
CA GLY A 105 -51.48 4.04 87.96
C GLY A 105 -50.88 2.76 87.44
N ILE A 106 -49.56 2.55 87.69
CA ILE A 106 -48.81 1.32 87.41
C ILE A 106 -48.88 0.49 88.73
N PRO A 107 -49.37 -0.80 88.69
CA PRO A 107 -49.46 -1.62 89.87
C PRO A 107 -48.13 -1.78 90.61
N GLY A 108 -48.02 -1.31 91.85
CA GLY A 108 -46.81 -1.39 92.67
C GLY A 108 -45.84 -0.22 92.52
N LEU A 109 -46.24 0.87 91.78
CA LEU A 109 -45.43 2.05 91.65
C LEU A 109 -46.24 3.31 91.93
N HIS A 110 -45.57 4.41 92.38
CA HIS A 110 -46.16 5.72 92.55
C HIS A 110 -46.52 6.38 91.18
N ASN A 111 -47.58 7.17 91.14
CA ASN A 111 -48.10 7.77 89.91
C ASN A 111 -47.06 8.70 89.18
N ASP A 112 -46.09 9.24 89.89
CA ASP A 112 -44.99 10.05 89.28
C ASP A 112 -44.20 9.27 88.29
N TYR A 113 -44.13 7.93 88.37
CA TYR A 113 -43.43 7.11 87.38
C TYR A 113 -44.02 7.18 85.96
N ILE A 114 -45.32 7.47 85.85
CA ILE A 114 -45.97 7.65 84.54
C ILE A 114 -45.38 8.89 83.81
N SER A 115 -45.24 9.95 84.59
CA SER A 115 -44.62 11.16 84.02
C SER A 115 -43.13 10.99 83.66
N ILE A 116 -42.39 10.25 84.51
CA ILE A 116 -40.96 9.95 84.29
C ILE A 116 -40.80 9.11 83.02
N ILE A 117 -41.60 8.03 82.90
CA ILE A 117 -41.56 7.17 81.71
C ILE A 117 -41.99 7.90 80.44
N SER A 118 -43.09 8.68 80.54
CA SER A 118 -43.57 9.52 79.38
C SER A 118 -42.52 10.48 78.92
N ASN A 119 -41.86 11.20 79.83
CA ASN A 119 -40.79 12.12 79.50
C ASN A 119 -39.57 11.39 78.94
N ARG A 120 -39.28 10.20 79.43
CA ARG A 120 -38.14 9.43 78.89
C ARG A 120 -38.43 8.87 77.51
N LEU A 121 -39.63 8.38 77.28
CA LEU A 121 -40.09 7.93 75.99
C LEU A 121 -40.03 9.13 74.95
N HIS A 122 -40.48 10.30 75.39
CA HIS A 122 -40.42 11.51 74.53
C HIS A 122 -38.99 11.82 74.12
N ARG A 123 -38.03 11.82 75.05
CA ARG A 123 -36.60 12.05 74.76
C ARG A 123 -36.00 11.00 73.83
N LEU A 124 -36.35 9.71 74.00
CA LEU A 124 -35.88 8.65 73.10
C LEU A 124 -36.40 8.88 71.64
N TYR A 125 -37.67 9.28 71.53
CA TYR A 125 -38.28 9.60 70.25
C TYR A 125 -37.71 10.82 69.63
N GLU A 126 -37.33 11.85 70.39
CA GLU A 126 -36.66 13.06 69.88
C GLU A 126 -35.29 12.74 69.27
N GLN A 127 -34.58 11.74 69.80
CA GLN A 127 -33.30 11.29 69.24
C GLN A 127 -33.52 10.39 68.04
N GLY A 128 -34.65 9.73 67.93
CA GLY A 128 -35.03 8.89 66.78
C GLY A 128 -34.84 7.40 67.04
N ILE A 129 -35.85 6.61 66.71
CA ILE A 129 -35.91 5.19 66.84
C ILE A 129 -36.06 4.57 65.45
N MET A 130 -35.12 3.71 65.08
CA MET A 130 -35.13 2.94 63.82
C MET A 130 -35.62 1.51 64.05
N SER A 131 -36.07 0.85 62.97
CA SER A 131 -36.29 -0.58 62.99
C SER A 131 -34.98 -1.33 63.30
N ASN A 132 -35.05 -2.48 63.97
CA ASN A 132 -33.87 -3.28 64.28
C ASN A 132 -33.14 -3.71 63.00
N SER A 133 -33.86 -3.98 61.90
CA SER A 133 -33.30 -4.40 60.61
C SER A 133 -32.56 -3.26 59.90
N GLU A 134 -33.05 -2.02 59.97
CA GLU A 134 -32.40 -0.86 59.38
C GLU A 134 -31.18 -0.43 60.20
N TYR A 135 -31.33 -0.37 61.52
CA TYR A 135 -30.24 -0.08 62.45
C TYR A 135 -29.05 -1.05 62.25
N ALA A 136 -29.33 -2.37 62.17
CA ALA A 136 -28.30 -3.37 61.95
C ALA A 136 -27.52 -3.22 60.61
N LYS A 137 -28.18 -2.68 59.60
CA LYS A 137 -27.51 -2.41 58.30
C LYS A 137 -26.49 -1.27 58.39
N ILE A 138 -26.75 -0.25 59.20
CA ILE A 138 -25.94 0.98 59.25
C ILE A 138 -25.03 1.02 60.48
N SER A 139 -25.34 0.27 61.57
CA SER A 139 -24.61 0.29 62.83
C SER A 139 -23.23 -0.41 62.80
N LYS A 140 -22.85 -1.03 61.66
CA LYS A 140 -21.49 -1.61 61.48
C LYS A 140 -20.39 -0.57 61.58
N ASP A 141 -20.71 0.70 61.32
CA ASP A 141 -19.85 1.86 61.50
C ASP A 141 -20.59 2.92 62.30
N THR A 142 -20.40 2.89 63.63
CA THR A 142 -21.04 3.82 64.58
C THR A 142 -20.61 5.28 64.46
N SER A 143 -19.52 5.54 63.75
CA SER A 143 -19.03 6.90 63.45
C SER A 143 -19.75 7.54 62.27
N ARG A 144 -20.56 6.79 61.54
CA ARG A 144 -21.26 7.26 60.35
C ARG A 144 -22.41 8.20 60.72
N PHE A 145 -22.59 9.22 59.87
CA PHE A 145 -23.67 10.18 60.00
C PHE A 145 -24.89 9.80 59.15
N VAL A 146 -26.05 10.18 59.63
CA VAL A 146 -27.33 10.08 58.91
C VAL A 146 -28.00 11.44 58.95
N ARG A 147 -28.75 11.79 57.91
CA ARG A 147 -29.46 13.05 57.83
C ARG A 147 -30.93 12.85 58.17
N ILE A 148 -31.33 13.40 59.33
CA ILE A 148 -32.68 13.28 59.84
C ILE A 148 -33.50 14.47 59.40
N VAL A 149 -34.58 14.22 58.67
CA VAL A 149 -35.54 15.24 58.20
C VAL A 149 -36.75 15.26 59.12
N SER A 150 -36.93 16.41 59.80
CA SER A 150 -38.10 16.64 60.63
C SER A 150 -38.82 17.92 60.10
N GLY A 151 -39.97 17.75 59.46
CA GLY A 151 -40.71 18.81 58.80
C GLY A 151 -39.92 19.46 57.66
N LYS A 152 -39.53 20.69 57.82
CA LYS A 152 -38.73 21.46 56.79
C LYS A 152 -37.23 21.45 57.11
N ASN A 153 -36.81 20.95 58.25
CA ASN A 153 -35.41 20.99 58.67
C ASN A 153 -34.76 19.61 58.50
N ALA A 154 -33.51 19.63 58.00
CA ALA A 154 -32.68 18.42 57.93
C ALA A 154 -31.44 18.63 58.78
N THR A 155 -31.19 17.73 59.73
CA THR A 155 -30.05 17.78 60.67
C THR A 155 -29.19 16.54 60.47
N SER A 156 -27.88 16.69 60.47
CA SER A 156 -26.93 15.59 60.47
C SER A 156 -26.78 15.06 61.90
N SER A 157 -26.96 13.77 62.09
CA SER A 157 -26.85 13.11 63.41
C SER A 157 -25.95 11.87 63.26
N GLN A 158 -25.09 11.66 64.27
CA GLN A 158 -24.28 10.46 64.32
C GLN A 158 -25.15 9.25 64.70
N ILE A 159 -24.86 8.10 64.06
CA ILE A 159 -25.65 6.86 64.31
C ILE A 159 -25.62 6.46 65.78
N SER A 160 -24.56 6.75 66.53
CA SER A 160 -24.45 6.53 67.98
C SER A 160 -25.54 7.26 68.79
N HIS A 161 -26.15 8.32 68.25
CA HIS A 161 -27.21 9.08 68.93
C HIS A 161 -28.63 8.61 68.56
N VAL A 162 -28.75 7.66 67.64
CA VAL A 162 -30.02 7.08 67.20
C VAL A 162 -30.17 5.68 67.81
N TYR A 163 -31.39 5.32 68.14
CA TYR A 163 -31.66 4.03 68.77
C TYR A 163 -32.32 3.04 67.81
N SER A 164 -32.02 1.77 68.02
CA SER A 164 -32.91 0.69 67.55
C SER A 164 -34.04 0.48 68.59
N VAL A 165 -35.09 -0.19 68.16
CA VAL A 165 -36.19 -0.53 69.13
C VAL A 165 -35.62 -1.22 70.34
N VAL A 166 -34.69 -2.14 70.17
CA VAL A 166 -34.07 -2.91 71.33
C VAL A 166 -33.20 -1.98 72.16
N SER A 167 -32.35 -1.13 71.54
CA SER A 167 -31.50 -0.26 72.32
C SER A 167 -32.27 0.87 72.99
N ALA A 168 -33.36 1.37 72.39
CA ALA A 168 -34.30 2.30 73.03
C ALA A 168 -34.95 1.72 74.27
N TYR A 169 -35.34 0.46 74.21
CA TYR A 169 -35.88 -0.27 75.40
C TYR A 169 -34.84 -0.34 76.47
N GLU A 170 -33.60 -0.79 76.23
CA GLU A 170 -32.56 -0.85 77.23
C GLU A 170 -32.18 0.56 77.76
N GLN A 171 -32.22 1.59 76.90
CA GLN A 171 -31.89 2.97 77.31
C GLN A 171 -32.94 3.55 78.31
N LEU A 172 -34.20 3.07 78.29
CA LEU A 172 -35.17 3.40 79.32
C LEU A 172 -34.72 3.04 80.75
N PHE A 173 -34.05 1.90 80.89
CA PHE A 173 -33.55 1.39 82.16
C PHE A 173 -32.19 1.84 82.59
N GLN A 174 -31.53 2.68 81.82
CA GLN A 174 -30.27 3.33 82.24
C GLN A 174 -30.51 4.44 83.27
N ASP A 175 -31.77 4.92 83.43
CA ASP A 175 -32.14 5.80 84.51
C ASP A 175 -32.18 5.09 85.83
N GLN A 176 -31.42 5.58 86.80
CA GLN A 176 -31.32 4.92 88.15
C GLN A 176 -32.64 4.77 88.84
N THR A 177 -33.60 5.62 88.58
CA THR A 177 -34.94 5.54 89.15
C THR A 177 -35.77 4.43 88.54
N LEU A 178 -35.68 4.23 87.22
CA LEU A 178 -36.40 3.14 86.52
C LEU A 178 -35.69 1.80 86.63
N ALA A 179 -34.39 1.77 86.75
CA ALA A 179 -33.62 0.54 86.94
C ALA A 179 -33.97 -0.24 88.19
N LYS A 180 -34.27 0.45 89.31
CA LYS A 180 -34.64 -0.17 90.56
C LYS A 180 -35.98 -0.94 90.49
N HIS A 181 -36.84 -0.63 89.56
CA HIS A 181 -38.15 -1.22 89.38
C HIS A 181 -38.33 -2.00 88.08
N ARG A 182 -37.19 -2.41 87.46
CA ARG A 182 -37.13 -3.10 86.13
C ARG A 182 -38.06 -4.31 86.05
N GLU A 183 -38.15 -5.15 87.13
CA GLU A 183 -39.00 -6.34 87.15
C GLU A 183 -40.49 -6.00 87.08
N VAL A 184 -40.91 -4.91 87.71
CA VAL A 184 -42.30 -4.43 87.67
C VAL A 184 -42.63 -3.84 86.35
N LEU A 185 -41.71 -3.01 85.75
CA LEU A 185 -41.88 -2.34 84.47
C LEU A 185 -41.80 -3.31 83.31
N GLN A 186 -41.12 -4.44 83.45
CA GLN A 186 -41.12 -5.46 82.38
C GLN A 186 -42.52 -6.08 82.21
N LYS A 187 -43.32 -6.17 83.30
CA LYS A 187 -44.70 -6.66 83.23
C LYS A 187 -45.67 -5.70 82.57
N CYS A 188 -45.24 -4.46 82.32
CA CYS A 188 -46.05 -3.39 81.71
C CYS A 188 -45.91 -3.36 80.17
N ASN A 189 -45.34 -4.36 79.50
CA ASN A 189 -45.16 -4.45 78.06
C ASN A 189 -44.72 -3.11 77.42
N LEU A 190 -43.70 -2.41 78.00
CA LEU A 190 -43.22 -1.11 77.51
C LEU A 190 -42.73 -1.16 76.06
N ASN A 191 -42.42 -2.36 75.56
CA ASN A 191 -42.05 -2.59 74.18
C ASN A 191 -43.17 -2.17 73.21
N ASP A 192 -44.46 -2.23 73.59
CA ASP A 192 -45.58 -1.93 72.71
C ASP A 192 -45.66 -0.42 72.42
N TYR A 193 -45.02 0.42 73.25
CA TYR A 193 -44.99 1.87 73.12
C TYR A 193 -43.67 2.35 72.47
N ILE A 194 -42.75 1.43 72.06
CA ILE A 194 -41.49 1.77 71.38
C ILE A 194 -41.57 1.32 69.93
N THR A 195 -42.05 2.15 69.08
CA THR A 195 -42.16 1.87 67.64
C THR A 195 -41.20 2.73 66.85
N PRO A 196 -40.69 2.29 65.71
CA PRO A 196 -39.83 3.11 64.89
C PRO A 196 -40.51 4.39 64.42
N ASN A 197 -39.88 5.54 64.67
CA ASN A 197 -40.32 6.84 64.14
C ASN A 197 -39.36 7.41 63.09
N LEU A 198 -38.25 6.74 62.79
CA LEU A 198 -37.35 7.05 61.69
C LEU A 198 -37.53 6.03 60.58
N THR A 199 -37.87 6.50 59.38
CA THR A 199 -38.04 5.69 58.18
C THR A 199 -37.05 6.16 57.12
N TYR A 200 -36.42 5.20 56.43
CA TYR A 200 -35.48 5.50 55.37
C TYR A 200 -36.17 6.19 54.18
N ASP A 201 -35.70 7.38 53.81
CA ASP A 201 -36.14 8.10 52.60
C ASP A 201 -35.33 7.68 51.41
N LYS A 202 -35.85 6.72 50.67
CA LYS A 202 -35.15 6.14 49.50
C LYS A 202 -34.94 7.19 48.39
N GLU A 203 -35.97 7.98 48.11
CA GLU A 203 -35.96 8.93 46.99
C GLU A 203 -34.89 10.02 47.18
N ARG A 204 -34.89 10.67 48.37
CA ARG A 204 -33.88 11.68 48.69
C ARG A 204 -32.50 11.12 48.86
N SER A 205 -32.35 9.92 49.40
CA SER A 205 -31.06 9.27 49.57
C SER A 205 -30.45 8.93 48.23
N GLU A 206 -31.20 8.35 47.27
CA GLU A 206 -30.76 8.06 45.93
C GLU A 206 -30.45 9.31 45.10
N ALA A 207 -31.29 10.36 45.21
CA ALA A 207 -31.04 11.66 44.54
C ALA A 207 -29.72 12.26 45.05
N SER A 208 -29.53 12.32 46.38
CA SER A 208 -28.30 12.87 46.97
C SER A 208 -27.04 12.04 46.60
N LEU A 209 -27.19 10.75 46.53
CA LEU A 209 -26.10 9.86 46.09
C LEU A 209 -25.74 10.13 44.63
N ASN A 210 -26.73 10.24 43.76
CA ASN A 210 -26.52 10.55 42.34
C ASN A 210 -25.89 11.94 42.15
N ASP A 211 -26.33 12.93 42.87
CA ASP A 211 -25.76 14.29 42.86
C ASP A 211 -24.29 14.27 43.29
N LEU A 212 -23.96 13.57 44.35
CA LEU A 212 -22.60 13.40 44.82
C LEU A 212 -21.72 12.67 43.78
N GLN A 213 -22.24 11.63 43.15
CA GLN A 213 -21.51 10.92 42.10
C GLN A 213 -21.29 11.76 40.84
N ASN A 214 -22.31 12.54 40.47
CA ASN A 214 -22.24 13.44 39.31
C ASN A 214 -21.38 14.70 39.55
N SER A 215 -21.14 15.05 40.82
CA SER A 215 -20.28 16.19 41.17
C SER A 215 -18.78 15.93 40.97
N ILE A 216 -18.39 14.65 40.74
CA ILE A 216 -16.99 14.28 40.54
C ILE A 216 -16.53 14.75 39.13
N PRO A 217 -15.62 15.70 39.03
CA PRO A 217 -15.12 16.14 37.74
C PRO A 217 -14.24 15.04 37.10
N LEU A 218 -14.66 14.57 35.93
CA LEU A 218 -13.92 13.54 35.18
C LEU A 218 -12.62 14.06 34.57
N ALA A 219 -12.48 15.40 34.45
CA ALA A 219 -11.30 16.08 33.94
C ALA A 219 -10.53 16.77 35.04
N SER A 220 -9.22 16.73 34.98
CA SER A 220 -8.28 17.42 35.88
C SER A 220 -7.75 18.75 35.34
N GLY A 221 -8.00 19.04 34.05
CA GLY A 221 -7.57 20.26 33.40
C GLY A 221 -7.98 20.30 31.93
N LEU A 222 -7.54 21.33 31.22
CA LEU A 222 -7.79 21.56 29.81
C LEU A 222 -6.45 21.83 29.12
N VAL A 223 -6.21 21.21 27.97
CA VAL A 223 -5.12 21.55 27.05
C VAL A 223 -5.68 22.39 25.94
N GLN A 224 -5.09 23.57 25.69
CA GLN A 224 -5.53 24.48 24.65
C GLN A 224 -4.91 24.17 23.29
N ARG A 225 -5.59 24.52 22.22
CA ARG A 225 -5.06 24.45 20.86
C ARG A 225 -3.74 25.18 20.73
N GLY A 226 -2.71 24.49 20.18
CA GLY A 226 -1.36 25.03 20.04
C GLY A 226 -0.47 24.81 21.27
N GLU A 227 -1.02 24.41 22.43
CA GLU A 227 -0.22 24.06 23.61
C GLU A 227 0.67 22.85 23.30
N LYS A 228 1.94 22.94 23.73
CA LYS A 228 2.89 21.85 23.60
C LYS A 228 2.55 20.73 24.59
N ILE A 229 2.42 19.51 24.10
CA ILE A 229 2.15 18.33 24.91
C ILE A 229 3.46 17.65 25.32
N ILE A 230 4.36 17.39 24.35
CA ILE A 230 5.64 16.73 24.57
C ILE A 230 6.59 16.97 23.38
N ASP A 231 7.91 17.04 23.63
CA ASP A 231 8.94 17.09 22.59
C ASP A 231 9.57 15.72 22.35
N ARG A 232 10.17 15.54 21.18
CA ARG A 232 10.93 14.33 20.85
C ARG A 232 12.11 14.17 21.83
N GLY A 233 12.22 13.00 22.44
CA GLY A 233 13.26 12.68 23.43
C GLY A 233 12.87 12.95 24.88
N ASP A 234 11.78 13.68 25.14
CA ASP A 234 11.29 13.88 26.52
C ASP A 234 10.77 12.57 27.11
N ILE A 235 11.03 12.36 28.40
CA ILE A 235 10.50 11.19 29.11
C ILE A 235 9.01 11.41 29.38
N VAL A 236 8.18 10.43 29.00
CA VAL A 236 6.75 10.44 29.25
C VAL A 236 6.51 10.25 30.75
N ASP A 237 6.41 11.33 31.52
CA ASP A 237 6.03 11.31 32.93
C ASP A 237 4.54 11.01 33.12
N GLY A 238 4.09 10.84 34.37
CA GLY A 238 2.69 10.50 34.67
C GLY A 238 1.68 11.56 34.22
N LYS A 239 2.05 12.84 34.25
CA LYS A 239 1.17 13.94 33.81
C LYS A 239 1.06 13.97 32.29
N THR A 240 2.18 13.88 31.62
CA THR A 240 2.25 13.84 30.15
C THR A 240 1.60 12.58 29.59
N TYR A 241 1.73 11.45 30.30
CA TYR A 241 1.02 10.22 29.95
C TYR A 241 -0.50 10.39 29.93
N ASN A 242 -1.06 11.02 30.99
CA ASN A 242 -2.48 11.31 31.04
C ASN A 242 -2.95 12.33 29.99
N LYS A 243 -2.13 13.34 29.68
CA LYS A 243 -2.39 14.29 28.57
C LYS A 243 -2.44 13.53 27.24
N LEU A 244 -1.48 12.65 26.97
CA LEU A 244 -1.40 11.86 25.74
C LEU A 244 -2.57 10.87 25.59
N LEU A 245 -2.95 10.15 26.67
CA LEU A 245 -4.12 9.28 26.64
C LEU A 245 -5.42 10.05 26.41
N SER A 246 -5.54 11.23 27.06
CA SER A 246 -6.72 12.09 26.87
C SER A 246 -6.80 12.63 25.46
N PHE A 247 -5.65 12.99 24.86
CA PHE A 247 -5.54 13.39 23.48
C PHE A 247 -5.97 12.26 22.53
N GLN A 248 -5.48 11.04 22.75
CA GLN A 248 -5.86 9.87 21.94
C GLN A 248 -7.35 9.60 22.01
N LYS A 249 -7.94 9.63 23.21
CA LYS A 249 -9.37 9.42 23.41
C LYS A 249 -10.25 10.47 22.71
N GLU A 250 -9.82 11.73 22.73
CA GLU A 250 -10.56 12.80 22.04
C GLU A 250 -10.35 12.76 20.52
N MET A 251 -9.18 12.34 20.04
CA MET A 251 -8.95 12.06 18.62
C MET A 251 -9.88 10.95 18.12
N GLU A 252 -10.01 9.87 18.87
CA GLU A 252 -10.94 8.79 18.54
C GLU A 252 -12.40 9.27 18.49
N ARG A 253 -12.81 10.12 19.45
CA ARG A 253 -14.15 10.72 19.46
C ARG A 253 -14.42 11.63 18.25
N GLN A 254 -13.43 12.43 17.85
CA GLN A 254 -13.57 13.31 16.68
C GLN A 254 -13.59 12.53 15.36
N ASN A 255 -12.91 11.37 15.30
CA ASN A 255 -12.94 10.49 14.13
C ASN A 255 -14.31 9.82 13.90
N VAL A 256 -15.18 9.80 14.89
CA VAL A 256 -16.56 9.29 14.76
C VAL A 256 -17.50 10.30 14.06
N ASP A 257 -17.08 11.56 13.91
CA ASP A 257 -17.88 12.59 13.23
C ASP A 257 -17.97 12.29 11.72
N GLN A 258 -19.13 11.84 11.29
CA GLN A 258 -19.39 11.45 9.90
C GLN A 258 -19.12 12.54 8.87
N GLU A 259 -19.28 13.79 9.25
CA GLU A 259 -19.03 14.94 8.36
C GLU A 259 -17.53 15.10 8.09
N LYS A 260 -16.69 14.97 9.12
CA LYS A 260 -15.23 15.01 8.98
C LYS A 260 -14.69 13.83 8.17
N ILE A 261 -15.24 12.63 8.38
CA ILE A 261 -14.88 11.45 7.59
C ILE A 261 -15.21 11.69 6.12
N ARG A 262 -16.37 12.26 5.81
CA ARG A 262 -16.80 12.56 4.44
C ARG A 262 -15.89 13.57 3.76
N LEU A 263 -15.53 14.65 4.46
CA LEU A 263 -14.59 15.67 3.97
C LEU A 263 -13.19 15.07 3.73
N ASN A 264 -12.72 14.20 4.62
CA ASN A 264 -11.44 13.51 4.43
C ASN A 264 -11.45 12.62 3.17
N ILE A 265 -12.50 11.81 2.99
CA ILE A 265 -12.66 10.98 1.78
C ILE A 265 -12.72 11.85 0.51
N MET A 266 -13.44 12.96 0.53
CA MET A 266 -13.48 13.89 -0.59
C MET A 266 -12.10 14.49 -0.90
N GLY A 267 -11.35 14.85 0.14
CA GLY A 267 -9.97 15.32 0.00
C GLY A 267 -9.04 14.26 -0.61
N GLN A 268 -9.09 13.04 -0.10
CA GLN A 268 -8.33 11.90 -0.62
C GLN A 268 -8.70 11.61 -2.08
N LEU A 269 -9.99 11.64 -2.41
CA LEU A 269 -10.48 11.44 -3.78
C LEU A 269 -9.95 12.52 -4.72
N LEU A 270 -10.09 13.79 -4.35
CA LEU A 270 -9.63 14.91 -5.16
C LEU A 270 -8.11 14.87 -5.38
N TYR A 271 -7.35 14.66 -4.32
CA TYR A 271 -5.88 14.59 -4.38
C TYR A 271 -5.40 13.43 -5.25
N THR A 272 -5.90 12.23 -5.03
CA THR A 272 -5.55 11.03 -5.81
C THR A 272 -5.97 11.20 -7.27
N ALA A 273 -7.16 11.73 -7.52
CA ALA A 273 -7.63 11.99 -8.88
C ALA A 273 -6.73 12.99 -9.63
N ILE A 274 -6.26 14.05 -8.97
CA ILE A 274 -5.31 15.00 -9.56
C ILE A 274 -3.99 14.29 -9.93
N LEU A 275 -3.39 13.53 -9.01
CA LEU A 275 -2.11 12.85 -9.26
C LEU A 275 -2.22 11.83 -10.40
N ILE A 276 -3.24 10.99 -10.39
CA ILE A 276 -3.46 9.97 -11.43
C ILE A 276 -3.77 10.64 -12.77
N THR A 277 -4.53 11.73 -12.78
CA THR A 277 -4.81 12.50 -14.00
C THR A 277 -3.55 13.15 -14.54
N CYS A 278 -2.70 13.77 -13.73
CA CYS A 278 -1.42 14.32 -14.13
C CYS A 278 -0.51 13.24 -14.74
N PHE A 279 -0.43 12.07 -14.12
CA PHE A 279 0.31 10.94 -14.65
C PHE A 279 -0.26 10.44 -15.98
N THR A 280 -1.58 10.37 -16.10
CA THR A 280 -2.26 9.99 -17.35
C THR A 280 -1.98 10.99 -18.47
N ILE A 281 -2.04 12.29 -18.18
CA ILE A 281 -1.70 13.37 -19.14
C ILE A 281 -0.25 13.23 -19.58
N PHE A 282 0.68 12.95 -18.66
CA PHE A 282 2.06 12.68 -19.02
C PHE A 282 2.18 11.52 -20.02
N LEU A 283 1.49 10.39 -19.75
CA LEU A 283 1.51 9.24 -20.66
C LEU A 283 0.92 9.58 -22.03
N THR A 284 -0.19 10.30 -22.08
CA THR A 284 -0.86 10.65 -23.35
C THR A 284 -0.04 11.62 -24.21
N LEU A 285 0.65 12.59 -23.58
CA LEU A 285 1.39 13.62 -24.31
C LEU A 285 2.81 13.19 -24.66
N PHE A 286 3.49 12.47 -23.76
CA PHE A 286 4.92 12.19 -23.90
C PHE A 286 5.25 10.72 -24.16
N ARG A 287 4.33 9.79 -23.82
CA ARG A 287 4.55 8.34 -23.94
C ARG A 287 3.33 7.64 -24.54
N LYS A 288 2.91 8.17 -25.69
CA LYS A 288 1.79 7.64 -26.47
C LYS A 288 1.98 6.16 -26.81
N ASP A 289 3.22 5.75 -27.10
CA ASP A 289 3.65 4.38 -27.38
C ASP A 289 3.31 3.37 -26.25
N TYR A 290 3.37 3.80 -24.99
CA TYR A 290 2.96 2.97 -23.84
C TYR A 290 1.47 3.13 -23.53
N PHE A 291 0.93 4.33 -23.68
CA PHE A 291 -0.46 4.61 -23.40
C PHE A 291 -1.41 3.88 -24.37
N GLU A 292 -1.03 3.72 -25.63
CA GLU A 292 -1.80 2.98 -26.63
C GLU A 292 -1.86 1.47 -26.35
N LYS A 293 -0.88 0.92 -25.66
CA LYS A 293 -0.84 -0.49 -25.28
C LYS A 293 -1.51 -0.70 -23.92
N VAL A 294 -2.73 -1.26 -23.90
CA VAL A 294 -3.49 -1.52 -22.66
C VAL A 294 -2.66 -2.27 -21.62
N ARG A 295 -1.86 -3.27 -22.03
CA ARG A 295 -0.99 -4.05 -21.14
C ARG A 295 0.02 -3.15 -20.40
N SER A 296 0.64 -2.19 -21.10
CA SER A 296 1.61 -1.24 -20.53
C SER A 296 0.95 -0.32 -19.50
N THR A 297 -0.20 0.25 -19.86
CA THR A 297 -0.97 1.14 -18.98
C THR A 297 -1.46 0.40 -17.73
N THR A 298 -1.98 -0.82 -17.90
CA THR A 298 -2.43 -1.65 -16.78
C THR A 298 -1.29 -1.98 -15.82
N MET A 299 -0.09 -2.33 -16.32
CA MET A 299 1.06 -2.59 -15.45
C MET A 299 1.44 -1.36 -14.63
N LEU A 300 1.49 -0.18 -15.24
CA LEU A 300 1.85 1.06 -14.56
C LEU A 300 0.88 1.38 -13.42
N TYR A 301 -0.42 1.32 -13.67
CA TYR A 301 -1.43 1.57 -12.63
C TYR A 301 -1.47 0.45 -11.58
N ALA A 302 -1.31 -0.81 -11.99
CA ALA A 302 -1.28 -1.93 -11.06
C ALA A 302 -0.12 -1.84 -10.06
N LEU A 303 1.07 -1.41 -10.50
CA LEU A 303 2.21 -1.19 -9.61
C LEU A 303 1.96 -0.04 -8.63
N ILE A 304 1.41 1.09 -9.09
CA ILE A 304 1.05 2.22 -8.20
C ILE A 304 0.04 1.75 -7.15
N VAL A 305 -1.02 1.07 -7.57
CA VAL A 305 -2.07 0.55 -6.67
C VAL A 305 -1.51 -0.44 -5.67
N LEU A 306 -0.74 -1.43 -6.13
CA LEU A 306 -0.18 -2.49 -5.28
C LEU A 306 0.67 -1.91 -4.14
N PHE A 307 1.61 -1.03 -4.46
CA PHE A 307 2.49 -0.45 -3.44
C PHE A 307 1.76 0.54 -2.53
N THR A 308 0.75 1.24 -3.04
CA THR A 308 -0.12 2.09 -2.20
C THR A 308 -0.95 1.24 -1.23
N ILE A 309 -1.49 0.09 -1.66
CA ILE A 309 -2.20 -0.86 -0.79
C ILE A 309 -1.27 -1.39 0.31
N ILE A 310 -0.06 -1.82 -0.05
CA ILE A 310 0.91 -2.32 0.93
C ILE A 310 1.25 -1.24 1.96
N ALA A 311 1.52 -0.01 1.51
CA ALA A 311 1.81 1.12 2.39
C ALA A 311 0.63 1.44 3.32
N SER A 312 -0.59 1.47 2.79
CA SER A 312 -1.81 1.71 3.57
C SER A 312 -2.04 0.63 4.63
N ALA A 313 -1.88 -0.64 4.27
CA ALA A 313 -2.03 -1.76 5.20
C ALA A 313 -0.98 -1.70 6.33
N MET A 314 0.26 -1.30 6.03
CA MET A 314 1.31 -1.10 7.05
C MET A 314 0.94 -0.01 8.06
N VAL A 315 0.36 1.09 7.58
CA VAL A 315 -0.09 2.20 8.43
C VAL A 315 -1.31 1.81 9.26
N GLU A 316 -2.31 1.18 8.66
CA GLU A 316 -3.57 0.85 9.33
C GLU A 316 -3.39 -0.18 10.44
N HIS A 317 -2.60 -1.22 10.19
CA HIS A 317 -2.41 -2.30 11.16
C HIS A 317 -1.25 -2.07 12.13
N SER A 318 -0.40 -1.06 11.90
CA SER A 318 0.77 -0.73 12.75
C SER A 318 1.70 -1.93 13.04
N VAL A 319 1.69 -2.95 12.16
CA VAL A 319 2.45 -4.19 12.35
C VAL A 319 3.92 -3.98 12.06
N LEU A 320 4.22 -3.23 11.00
CA LEU A 320 5.58 -2.96 10.53
C LEU A 320 5.71 -1.50 10.10
N HIS A 321 6.94 -0.99 10.09
CA HIS A 321 7.20 0.38 9.66
C HIS A 321 7.18 0.50 8.12
N VAL A 322 6.64 1.61 7.59
CA VAL A 322 6.49 1.83 6.14
C VAL A 322 7.81 1.75 5.37
N TYR A 323 8.93 2.12 5.98
CA TYR A 323 10.27 2.04 5.38
C TYR A 323 10.78 0.61 5.11
N ILE A 324 10.07 -0.43 5.54
CA ILE A 324 10.36 -1.82 5.15
C ILE A 324 9.91 -2.08 3.70
N VAL A 325 8.88 -1.35 3.22
CA VAL A 325 8.35 -1.55 1.87
C VAL A 325 9.36 -1.10 0.83
N PRO A 326 9.79 -1.97 -0.09
CA PRO A 326 10.81 -1.63 -1.09
C PRO A 326 10.20 -0.86 -2.27
N PHE A 327 9.83 0.40 -2.06
CA PHE A 327 9.20 1.26 -3.07
C PHE A 327 10.06 1.44 -4.33
N ALA A 328 11.38 1.36 -4.20
CA ALA A 328 12.32 1.41 -5.31
C ALA A 328 12.16 0.24 -6.30
N MET A 329 11.43 -0.84 -5.95
CA MET A 329 11.07 -1.89 -6.92
C MET A 329 10.24 -1.34 -8.09
N VAL A 330 9.36 -0.38 -7.85
CA VAL A 330 8.50 0.19 -8.90
C VAL A 330 9.32 0.82 -10.01
N PRO A 331 10.21 1.78 -9.74
CA PRO A 331 11.05 2.33 -10.79
C PRO A 331 12.03 1.30 -11.39
N ILE A 332 12.50 0.29 -10.63
CA ILE A 332 13.29 -0.82 -11.17
C ILE A 332 12.49 -1.57 -12.24
N PHE A 333 11.28 -2.02 -11.93
CA PHE A 333 10.44 -2.76 -12.88
C PHE A 333 10.12 -1.94 -14.13
N ILE A 334 9.71 -0.69 -13.94
CA ILE A 334 9.38 0.17 -15.07
C ILE A 334 10.62 0.46 -15.91
N ARG A 335 11.78 0.67 -15.31
CA ARG A 335 13.03 0.94 -16.01
C ARG A 335 13.49 -0.25 -16.86
N VAL A 336 13.27 -1.47 -16.39
CA VAL A 336 13.63 -2.70 -17.11
C VAL A 336 12.78 -2.88 -18.37
N PHE A 337 11.49 -2.59 -18.32
CA PHE A 337 10.57 -2.83 -19.44
C PHE A 337 10.32 -1.60 -20.31
N MET A 338 10.52 -0.40 -19.75
CA MET A 338 10.21 0.87 -20.41
C MET A 338 11.41 1.82 -20.38
N ASP A 339 11.22 3.03 -19.87
CA ASP A 339 12.25 4.07 -19.86
C ASP A 339 12.33 4.82 -18.52
N SER A 340 13.43 5.57 -18.36
CA SER A 340 13.72 6.32 -17.12
C SER A 340 12.68 7.39 -16.80
N ARG A 341 12.11 8.07 -17.81
CA ARG A 341 11.14 9.16 -17.59
C ARG A 341 9.83 8.61 -17.06
N THR A 342 9.36 7.52 -17.66
CA THR A 342 8.14 6.84 -17.21
C THR A 342 8.35 6.24 -15.81
N ALA A 343 9.51 5.65 -15.54
CA ALA A 343 9.86 5.11 -14.22
C ALA A 343 9.84 6.19 -13.14
N PHE A 344 10.44 7.36 -13.41
CA PHE A 344 10.45 8.48 -12.47
C PHE A 344 9.04 9.03 -12.21
N MET A 345 8.25 9.24 -13.25
CA MET A 345 6.90 9.80 -13.12
C MET A 345 5.96 8.86 -12.35
N ALA A 346 6.00 7.57 -12.68
CA ALA A 346 5.19 6.58 -11.95
C ALA A 346 5.59 6.46 -10.49
N HIS A 347 6.91 6.40 -10.21
CA HIS A 347 7.43 6.35 -8.85
C HIS A 347 7.05 7.60 -8.05
N SER A 348 7.24 8.78 -8.61
CA SER A 348 6.86 10.05 -7.96
C SER A 348 5.36 10.11 -7.67
N THR A 349 4.51 9.67 -8.61
CA THR A 349 3.06 9.60 -8.42
C THR A 349 2.70 8.67 -7.26
N MET A 350 3.32 7.49 -7.20
CA MET A 350 3.12 6.52 -6.11
C MET A 350 3.57 7.06 -4.76
N VAL A 351 4.79 7.63 -4.69
CA VAL A 351 5.35 8.18 -3.45
C VAL A 351 4.49 9.33 -2.92
N LEU A 352 4.07 10.26 -3.79
CA LEU A 352 3.19 11.37 -3.41
C LEU A 352 1.80 10.86 -2.95
N THR A 353 1.28 9.83 -3.60
CA THR A 353 0.01 9.20 -3.19
C THR A 353 0.13 8.58 -1.80
N CYS A 354 1.22 7.85 -1.53
CA CYS A 354 1.48 7.26 -0.22
C CYS A 354 1.73 8.31 0.87
N ALA A 355 2.43 9.40 0.54
CA ALA A 355 2.74 10.47 1.48
C ALA A 355 1.50 11.13 2.10
N CYS A 356 0.36 11.12 1.40
CA CYS A 356 -0.89 11.75 1.83
C CYS A 356 -1.46 11.17 3.15
N PHE A 357 -1.16 9.92 3.47
CA PHE A 357 -1.65 9.25 4.69
C PHE A 357 -0.55 8.89 5.70
N LEU A 358 0.67 9.33 5.46
CA LEU A 358 1.79 9.10 6.38
C LEU A 358 1.94 10.24 7.38
N GLN A 359 2.47 9.91 8.54
CA GLN A 359 2.70 10.88 9.63
C GLN A 359 3.80 11.89 9.29
N TYR A 360 4.84 11.46 8.58
CA TYR A 360 6.00 12.27 8.17
C TYR A 360 6.14 12.28 6.64
N PRO A 361 5.23 13.00 5.95
CA PRO A 361 5.16 12.95 4.49
C PRO A 361 6.40 13.52 3.80
N LEU A 362 7.00 14.58 4.35
CA LEU A 362 8.14 15.24 3.73
C LEU A 362 9.38 14.34 3.75
N GLU A 363 9.64 13.70 4.87
CA GLU A 363 10.76 12.78 5.06
C GLU A 363 10.63 11.56 4.17
N PHE A 364 9.45 10.97 4.17
CA PHE A 364 9.14 9.83 3.31
C PHE A 364 9.35 10.19 1.84
N VAL A 365 8.83 11.32 1.38
CA VAL A 365 9.00 11.79 0.00
C VAL A 365 10.48 11.99 -0.32
N ALA A 366 11.25 12.62 0.56
CA ALA A 366 12.67 12.87 0.34
C ALA A 366 13.47 11.57 0.23
N VAL A 367 13.28 10.63 1.18
CA VAL A 367 13.99 9.35 1.20
C VAL A 367 13.64 8.51 -0.03
N GLU A 368 12.34 8.35 -0.33
CA GLU A 368 11.89 7.46 -1.41
C GLU A 368 12.14 8.04 -2.79
N LEU A 369 12.05 9.37 -3.00
CA LEU A 369 12.43 9.97 -4.28
C LEU A 369 13.92 9.80 -4.57
N VAL A 370 14.79 10.00 -3.58
CA VAL A 370 16.24 9.79 -3.76
C VAL A 370 16.53 8.31 -4.02
N ALA A 371 15.91 7.39 -3.26
CA ALA A 371 16.02 5.95 -3.48
C ALA A 371 15.61 5.55 -4.90
N GLY A 372 14.47 6.06 -5.37
CA GLY A 372 13.97 5.82 -6.73
C GLY A 372 14.87 6.40 -7.82
N LEU A 373 15.42 7.61 -7.64
CA LEU A 373 16.38 8.20 -8.58
C LEU A 373 17.65 7.35 -8.69
N VAL A 374 18.20 6.91 -7.55
CA VAL A 374 19.39 6.04 -7.53
C VAL A 374 19.08 4.69 -8.21
N ALA A 375 17.90 4.12 -7.99
CA ALA A 375 17.46 2.91 -8.67
C ALA A 375 17.42 3.10 -10.20
N ILE A 376 16.89 4.21 -10.69
CA ILE A 376 16.80 4.52 -12.11
C ILE A 376 18.19 4.72 -12.73
N PHE A 377 19.09 5.42 -12.03
CA PHE A 377 20.42 5.75 -12.57
C PHE A 377 21.37 4.56 -12.54
N SER A 378 21.26 3.69 -11.54
CA SER A 378 22.07 2.47 -11.42
C SER A 378 21.69 1.41 -12.45
N LEU A 379 20.45 1.41 -12.97
CA LEU A 379 19.95 0.47 -13.97
C LEU A 379 19.87 1.13 -15.36
N ARG A 380 21.01 1.25 -16.03
CA ARG A 380 21.04 1.77 -17.42
C ARG A 380 20.43 0.76 -18.39
N GLU A 381 20.94 -0.46 -18.37
CA GLU A 381 20.43 -1.63 -19.09
C GLU A 381 20.66 -2.86 -18.22
N LEU A 382 19.61 -3.59 -17.91
CA LEU A 382 19.74 -4.80 -17.12
C LEU A 382 20.29 -5.94 -17.99
N SER A 383 21.60 -6.15 -17.93
CA SER A 383 22.29 -7.20 -18.69
C SER A 383 22.84 -8.34 -17.81
N SER A 384 22.95 -8.13 -16.51
CA SER A 384 23.45 -9.13 -15.58
C SER A 384 22.73 -9.09 -14.23
N ARG A 385 22.69 -10.25 -13.56
CA ARG A 385 22.10 -10.38 -12.21
C ARG A 385 22.83 -9.54 -11.16
N SER A 386 24.14 -9.36 -11.32
CA SER A 386 24.97 -8.56 -10.41
C SER A 386 24.60 -7.07 -10.39
N GLN A 387 24.04 -6.55 -11.48
CA GLN A 387 23.58 -5.16 -11.52
C GLN A 387 22.45 -4.89 -10.52
N LEU A 388 21.50 -5.82 -10.38
CA LEU A 388 20.43 -5.69 -9.38
C LEU A 388 20.97 -5.71 -7.94
N PHE A 389 22.01 -6.53 -7.69
CA PHE A 389 22.68 -6.53 -6.39
C PHE A 389 23.26 -5.15 -6.07
N TRP A 390 24.08 -4.60 -6.98
CA TRP A 390 24.69 -3.28 -6.76
C TRP A 390 23.66 -2.16 -6.73
N THR A 391 22.56 -2.28 -7.48
CA THR A 391 21.42 -1.35 -7.38
C THR A 391 20.78 -1.39 -6.02
N ALA A 392 20.51 -2.57 -5.46
CA ALA A 392 19.92 -2.70 -4.13
C ALA A 392 20.84 -2.10 -3.06
N VAL A 393 22.16 -2.39 -3.11
CA VAL A 393 23.14 -1.79 -2.19
C VAL A 393 23.17 -0.26 -2.30
N SER A 394 23.22 0.27 -3.54
CA SER A 394 23.27 1.72 -3.77
C SER A 394 21.99 2.43 -3.30
N VAL A 395 20.82 1.85 -3.55
CA VAL A 395 19.51 2.37 -3.11
C VAL A 395 19.43 2.39 -1.59
N THR A 396 19.82 1.29 -0.93
CA THR A 396 19.85 1.20 0.54
C THR A 396 20.77 2.25 1.15
N LEU A 397 21.98 2.39 0.62
CA LEU A 397 22.93 3.38 1.08
C LEU A 397 22.40 4.81 0.89
N ALA A 398 21.80 5.10 -0.25
CA ALA A 398 21.22 6.40 -0.52
C ALA A 398 20.05 6.73 0.42
N GLY A 399 19.17 5.74 0.69
CA GLY A 399 18.08 5.88 1.66
C GLY A 399 18.61 6.18 3.08
N ILE A 400 19.60 5.42 3.55
CA ILE A 400 20.24 5.61 4.85
C ILE A 400 20.89 7.00 4.94
N LEU A 401 21.66 7.41 3.94
CA LEU A 401 22.32 8.73 3.94
C LEU A 401 21.32 9.87 3.88
N THR A 402 20.23 9.72 3.11
CA THR A 402 19.18 10.75 3.05
C THR A 402 18.47 10.88 4.40
N ASN A 403 18.10 9.76 5.02
CA ASN A 403 17.46 9.78 6.34
C ASN A 403 18.38 10.38 7.39
N LEU A 404 19.69 10.03 7.37
CA LEU A 404 20.70 10.60 8.27
C LEU A 404 20.83 12.12 8.09
N ALA A 405 20.86 12.59 6.85
CA ALA A 405 20.92 14.03 6.57
C ALA A 405 19.70 14.77 7.12
N LEU A 406 18.49 14.19 6.97
CA LEU A 406 17.27 14.75 7.52
C LEU A 406 17.27 14.76 9.05
N ASP A 407 17.77 13.68 9.68
CA ASP A 407 17.94 13.63 11.14
C ASP A 407 18.89 14.72 11.63
N TRP A 408 20.02 14.95 10.96
CA TRP A 408 20.96 16.01 11.33
C TRP A 408 20.39 17.42 11.18
N ILE A 409 19.56 17.64 10.14
CA ILE A 409 18.88 18.93 9.93
C ILE A 409 17.87 19.22 11.07
N ARG A 410 17.23 18.17 11.62
CA ARG A 410 16.15 18.31 12.59
C ARG A 410 16.62 18.20 14.04
N ILE A 411 17.52 17.25 14.29
CA ILE A 411 17.95 16.88 15.64
C ILE A 411 19.35 17.45 15.82
N ASN A 412 19.47 18.61 16.43
CA ASN A 412 20.76 19.24 16.73
C ASN A 412 21.61 18.45 17.76
N ASP A 413 21.23 17.24 18.13
CA ASP A 413 21.89 16.38 19.12
C ASP A 413 21.94 14.93 18.61
N ILE A 414 23.13 14.46 18.29
CA ILE A 414 23.40 13.13 17.76
C ILE A 414 22.95 12.02 18.73
N SER A 415 22.95 12.26 20.03
CA SER A 415 22.56 11.27 21.04
C SER A 415 21.06 10.94 21.03
N LYS A 416 20.25 11.78 20.40
CA LYS A 416 18.79 11.64 20.30
C LYS A 416 18.31 10.96 19.00
N ILE A 417 19.22 10.56 18.13
CA ILE A 417 18.88 9.88 16.88
C ILE A 417 18.36 8.47 17.19
N SER A 418 17.18 8.14 16.64
CA SER A 418 16.62 6.80 16.74
C SER A 418 17.17 5.90 15.64
N TYR A 419 17.99 4.93 16.01
CA TYR A 419 18.57 3.98 15.04
C TYR A 419 17.59 2.90 14.54
N SER A 420 16.38 2.83 15.06
CA SER A 420 15.40 1.82 14.65
C SER A 420 14.95 1.97 13.19
N GLU A 421 14.86 3.19 12.67
CA GLU A 421 14.45 3.47 11.29
C GLU A 421 15.49 2.96 10.28
N TYR A 422 16.77 3.01 10.62
CA TYR A 422 17.87 2.50 9.79
C TYR A 422 17.81 0.98 9.61
N ASN A 423 17.37 0.24 10.65
CA ASN A 423 17.16 -1.20 10.53
C ASN A 423 16.06 -1.52 9.50
N TYR A 424 15.01 -0.71 9.43
CA TYR A 424 13.95 -0.89 8.44
C TYR A 424 14.44 -0.63 7.02
N LEU A 425 15.30 0.37 6.81
CA LEU A 425 15.93 0.65 5.52
C LEU A 425 16.89 -0.48 5.09
N VAL A 426 17.59 -1.11 6.03
CA VAL A 426 18.41 -2.29 5.73
C VAL A 426 17.53 -3.48 5.31
N ILE A 427 16.42 -3.74 6.02
CA ILE A 427 15.46 -4.78 5.65
C ILE A 427 14.87 -4.50 4.26
N ASN A 428 14.51 -3.24 3.96
CA ASN A 428 14.09 -2.78 2.63
C ASN A 428 15.12 -3.18 1.56
N GLY A 429 16.41 -2.90 1.82
CA GLY A 429 17.50 -3.27 0.93
C GLY A 429 17.58 -4.78 0.66
N VAL A 430 17.37 -5.60 1.69
CA VAL A 430 17.31 -7.06 1.54
C VAL A 430 16.10 -7.46 0.69
N LEU A 431 14.94 -6.86 0.91
CA LEU A 431 13.74 -7.13 0.12
C LEU A 431 13.88 -6.72 -1.35
N LEU A 432 14.72 -5.71 -1.67
CA LEU A 432 15.00 -5.34 -3.06
C LEU A 432 15.60 -6.49 -3.88
N PHE A 433 16.27 -7.47 -3.27
CA PHE A 433 16.71 -8.67 -4.00
C PHE A 433 15.56 -9.51 -4.53
N CYS A 434 14.38 -9.45 -3.92
CA CYS A 434 13.18 -10.09 -4.43
C CYS A 434 12.69 -9.48 -5.75
N SER A 435 13.23 -8.33 -6.18
CA SER A 435 12.91 -7.74 -7.48
C SER A 435 13.25 -8.70 -8.64
N TYR A 436 14.33 -9.49 -8.51
CA TYR A 436 14.74 -10.41 -9.59
C TYR A 436 13.67 -11.50 -9.90
N PRO A 437 13.21 -12.31 -8.95
CA PRO A 437 12.15 -13.28 -9.23
C PRO A 437 10.82 -12.61 -9.60
N LEU A 438 10.52 -11.42 -9.05
CA LEU A 438 9.30 -10.68 -9.37
C LEU A 438 9.30 -10.14 -10.80
N LEU A 439 10.46 -9.80 -11.38
CA LEU A 439 10.57 -9.45 -12.80
C LEU A 439 9.99 -10.55 -13.70
N TYR A 440 10.31 -11.82 -13.43
CA TYR A 440 9.76 -12.95 -14.18
C TYR A 440 8.22 -13.05 -14.06
N VAL A 441 7.69 -12.77 -12.86
CA VAL A 441 6.22 -12.74 -12.64
C VAL A 441 5.58 -11.63 -13.48
N ILE A 442 6.18 -10.44 -13.50
CA ILE A 442 5.68 -9.30 -14.29
C ILE A 442 5.77 -9.60 -15.80
N GLU A 443 6.88 -10.18 -16.26
CA GLU A 443 7.03 -10.60 -17.65
C GLU A 443 5.88 -11.52 -18.09
N LYS A 444 5.58 -12.55 -17.30
CA LYS A 444 4.50 -13.49 -17.61
C LYS A 444 3.10 -12.87 -17.49
N ALA A 445 2.87 -12.05 -16.45
CA ALA A 445 1.57 -11.46 -16.21
C ALA A 445 1.16 -10.43 -17.28
N PHE A 446 2.13 -9.64 -17.76
CA PHE A 446 1.88 -8.53 -18.70
C PHE A 446 2.41 -8.78 -20.11
N GLY A 447 3.11 -9.89 -20.34
CA GLY A 447 3.64 -10.25 -21.67
C GLY A 447 4.79 -9.35 -22.13
N PHE A 448 5.58 -8.81 -21.20
CA PHE A 448 6.82 -8.10 -21.50
C PHE A 448 7.98 -9.06 -21.67
N THR A 449 9.08 -8.57 -22.24
CA THR A 449 10.33 -9.32 -22.39
C THR A 449 11.49 -8.45 -21.92
N SER A 450 12.20 -8.88 -20.88
CA SER A 450 13.38 -8.18 -20.39
C SER A 450 14.64 -8.50 -21.21
N ASN A 451 15.65 -7.66 -21.07
CA ASN A 451 16.97 -7.94 -21.69
C ASN A 451 17.58 -9.24 -21.13
N ILE A 452 17.30 -9.63 -19.88
CA ILE A 452 17.77 -10.89 -19.31
C ILE A 452 17.17 -12.08 -20.08
N THR A 453 15.86 -12.07 -20.29
CA THR A 453 15.16 -13.11 -21.08
C THR A 453 15.71 -13.16 -22.52
N LEU A 454 15.99 -11.98 -23.15
CA LEU A 454 16.61 -11.96 -24.47
C LEU A 454 18.03 -12.55 -24.48
N ILE A 455 18.84 -12.28 -23.45
CA ILE A 455 20.16 -12.88 -23.30
C ILE A 455 20.07 -14.40 -23.10
N GLU A 456 19.14 -14.85 -22.24
CA GLU A 456 18.89 -16.28 -22.05
C GLU A 456 18.40 -16.98 -23.33
N LEU A 457 17.58 -16.30 -24.15
CA LEU A 457 17.17 -16.82 -25.47
C LEU A 457 18.31 -16.83 -26.48
N SER A 458 19.31 -15.96 -26.34
CA SER A 458 20.49 -15.92 -27.22
C SER A 458 21.53 -17.03 -26.92
N ASP A 459 21.30 -17.86 -25.90
CA ASP A 459 22.17 -19.01 -25.62
C ASP A 459 22.04 -20.07 -26.73
N MET A 460 23.12 -20.34 -27.40
CA MET A 460 23.21 -21.32 -28.51
C MET A 460 22.83 -22.76 -28.09
N ASN A 461 22.86 -23.07 -26.78
CA ASN A 461 22.43 -24.36 -26.24
C ASN A 461 20.90 -24.49 -26.07
N LYS A 462 20.12 -23.39 -26.31
CA LYS A 462 18.66 -23.51 -26.35
C LYS A 462 18.20 -24.54 -27.36
N ALA A 463 17.23 -25.35 -26.98
CA ALA A 463 16.81 -26.54 -27.73
C ALA A 463 16.54 -26.26 -29.22
N VAL A 464 15.89 -25.14 -29.57
CA VAL A 464 15.57 -24.79 -30.94
C VAL A 464 16.81 -24.32 -31.72
N LEU A 465 17.70 -23.53 -31.11
CA LEU A 465 18.92 -23.02 -31.75
C LEU A 465 19.91 -24.18 -31.95
N ARG A 466 20.06 -25.08 -30.98
CA ARG A 466 20.85 -26.30 -31.12
C ARG A 466 20.29 -27.18 -32.25
N LYS A 467 18.97 -27.37 -32.30
CA LYS A 467 18.36 -28.13 -33.41
C LYS A 467 18.63 -27.46 -34.75
N MET A 468 18.54 -26.13 -34.84
CA MET A 468 18.88 -25.42 -36.06
C MET A 468 20.34 -25.59 -36.49
N SER A 469 21.26 -25.55 -35.54
CA SER A 469 22.70 -25.78 -35.84
C SER A 469 23.00 -27.21 -36.33
N GLU A 470 22.22 -28.22 -35.89
CA GLU A 470 22.36 -29.60 -36.30
C GLU A 470 21.69 -29.90 -37.64
N VAL A 471 20.49 -29.36 -37.90
CA VAL A 471 19.62 -29.71 -39.04
C VAL A 471 19.75 -28.72 -40.21
N ALA A 472 20.02 -27.45 -39.92
CA ALA A 472 20.12 -26.36 -40.90
C ALA A 472 21.33 -25.46 -40.58
N PRO A 473 22.58 -26.00 -40.66
CA PRO A 473 23.77 -25.29 -40.22
C PRO A 473 24.07 -24.02 -41.02
N GLY A 474 23.71 -23.98 -42.31
CA GLY A 474 23.85 -22.79 -43.15
C GLY A 474 22.92 -21.64 -42.68
N THR A 475 21.68 -21.97 -42.37
CA THR A 475 20.72 -21.00 -41.79
C THR A 475 21.18 -20.52 -40.43
N PHE A 476 21.72 -21.41 -39.59
CA PHE A 476 22.25 -21.03 -38.26
C PHE A 476 23.39 -20.02 -38.37
N GLN A 477 24.37 -20.25 -39.28
CA GLN A 477 25.47 -19.32 -39.54
C GLN A 477 24.97 -17.97 -40.10
N HIS A 478 24.03 -18.01 -41.05
CA HIS A 478 23.37 -16.83 -41.57
C HIS A 478 22.74 -16.01 -40.44
N SER A 479 21.92 -16.62 -39.60
CA SER A 479 21.23 -15.94 -38.48
C SER A 479 22.21 -15.28 -37.49
N ILE A 480 23.37 -15.90 -37.22
CA ILE A 480 24.43 -15.31 -36.39
C ILE A 480 25.00 -14.05 -37.08
N GLN A 481 25.32 -14.12 -38.37
CA GLN A 481 25.90 -12.99 -39.09
C GLN A 481 24.92 -11.84 -39.21
N VAL A 482 23.66 -12.13 -39.58
CA VAL A 482 22.59 -11.13 -39.60
C VAL A 482 22.43 -10.50 -38.22
N GLY A 483 22.44 -11.30 -37.15
CA GLY A 483 22.36 -10.81 -35.76
C GLY A 483 23.48 -9.87 -35.38
N ASN A 484 24.72 -10.15 -35.83
CA ASN A 484 25.85 -9.26 -35.58
C ASN A 484 25.75 -7.94 -36.37
N LEU A 485 25.39 -8.01 -37.63
CA LEU A 485 25.19 -6.82 -38.46
C LEU A 485 24.06 -5.94 -37.93
N ALA A 486 22.92 -6.55 -37.63
CA ALA A 486 21.74 -5.87 -37.13
C ALA A 486 21.98 -5.22 -35.76
N ALA A 487 22.68 -5.90 -34.84
CA ALA A 487 23.03 -5.32 -33.56
C ALA A 487 23.93 -4.09 -33.65
N GLU A 488 24.89 -4.08 -34.58
CA GLU A 488 25.75 -2.91 -34.81
C GLU A 488 24.95 -1.70 -35.37
N ILE A 489 24.02 -1.95 -36.30
CA ILE A 489 23.10 -0.92 -36.76
C ILE A 489 22.28 -0.37 -35.61
N ALA A 490 21.68 -1.27 -34.80
CA ALA A 490 20.86 -0.89 -33.68
C ALA A 490 21.61 -0.02 -32.67
N ASN A 491 22.85 -0.39 -32.31
CA ASN A 491 23.72 0.42 -31.45
C ASN A 491 23.95 1.83 -32.02
N LYS A 492 24.19 1.95 -33.35
CA LYS A 492 24.47 3.22 -33.97
C LYS A 492 23.28 4.19 -34.00
N ILE A 493 22.08 3.66 -34.18
CA ILE A 493 20.84 4.45 -34.24
C ILE A 493 20.07 4.54 -32.92
N GLY A 494 20.58 3.92 -31.85
CA GLY A 494 19.94 3.93 -30.52
C GLY A 494 18.70 3.05 -30.43
N ALA A 495 18.61 1.97 -31.21
CA ALA A 495 17.60 0.92 -31.09
C ALA A 495 18.06 -0.17 -30.11
N LYS A 496 17.16 -1.09 -29.74
CA LYS A 496 17.43 -2.18 -28.78
C LYS A 496 18.28 -3.28 -29.40
N SER A 497 19.61 -3.18 -29.29
CA SER A 497 20.56 -4.07 -29.98
C SER A 497 20.42 -5.53 -29.55
N GLN A 498 20.17 -5.81 -28.26
CA GLN A 498 19.98 -7.18 -27.79
C GLN A 498 18.69 -7.80 -28.37
N LEU A 499 17.61 -7.02 -28.48
CA LEU A 499 16.35 -7.46 -29.07
C LEU A 499 16.53 -7.84 -30.54
N VAL A 500 17.20 -6.98 -31.31
CA VAL A 500 17.46 -7.24 -32.75
C VAL A 500 18.34 -8.47 -32.91
N ARG A 501 19.41 -8.59 -32.10
CA ARG A 501 20.30 -9.77 -32.14
C ARG A 501 19.55 -11.05 -31.86
N THR A 502 18.70 -11.05 -30.78
CA THR A 502 17.92 -12.23 -30.43
C THR A 502 16.87 -12.52 -31.51
N GLY A 503 16.16 -11.50 -32.03
CA GLY A 503 15.21 -11.65 -33.13
C GLY A 503 15.85 -12.28 -34.36
N ALA A 504 17.07 -11.84 -34.72
CA ALA A 504 17.85 -12.39 -35.83
C ALA A 504 18.20 -13.88 -35.65
N LEU A 505 18.49 -14.33 -34.42
CA LEU A 505 18.77 -15.76 -34.17
C LEU A 505 17.57 -16.66 -34.46
N TYR A 506 16.35 -16.13 -34.36
CA TYR A 506 15.13 -16.89 -34.47
C TYR A 506 14.30 -16.61 -35.73
N HIS A 507 14.64 -15.56 -36.53
CA HIS A 507 13.79 -15.16 -37.64
C HIS A 507 13.53 -16.26 -38.66
N ASP A 508 14.49 -17.14 -38.85
CA ASP A 508 14.54 -18.20 -39.86
C ASP A 508 14.38 -19.62 -39.30
N ILE A 509 13.90 -19.78 -38.07
CA ILE A 509 13.77 -21.13 -37.43
C ILE A 509 12.85 -22.08 -38.22
N GLY A 510 11.95 -21.55 -39.03
CA GLY A 510 11.06 -22.36 -39.86
C GLY A 510 11.77 -23.16 -40.94
N LYS A 511 12.97 -22.73 -41.36
CA LYS A 511 13.80 -23.47 -42.32
C LYS A 511 14.28 -24.84 -41.78
N ILE A 512 14.20 -25.07 -40.47
CA ILE A 512 14.48 -26.38 -39.83
C ILE A 512 13.55 -27.48 -40.36
N VAL A 513 12.33 -27.14 -40.79
CA VAL A 513 11.35 -28.13 -41.26
C VAL A 513 11.74 -28.73 -42.59
N ASN A 514 12.23 -27.91 -43.52
CA ASN A 514 12.58 -28.33 -44.88
C ASN A 514 13.91 -27.67 -45.32
N PRO A 515 15.05 -27.98 -44.68
CA PRO A 515 16.31 -27.25 -44.86
C PRO A 515 16.88 -27.31 -46.27
N ILE A 516 16.68 -28.43 -46.97
CA ILE A 516 17.26 -28.68 -48.31
C ILE A 516 16.74 -27.75 -49.43
N TYR A 517 15.57 -27.09 -49.16
CA TYR A 517 15.03 -26.12 -50.10
C TYR A 517 15.67 -24.72 -50.01
N PHE A 518 16.49 -24.48 -49.00
CA PHE A 518 17.18 -23.21 -48.82
C PHE A 518 18.67 -23.34 -49.23
N THR A 519 19.08 -22.46 -50.11
CA THR A 519 20.38 -22.52 -50.79
C THR A 519 21.57 -22.65 -49.85
N GLU A 520 21.51 -22.00 -48.68
CA GLU A 520 22.56 -22.02 -47.66
C GLU A 520 22.74 -23.38 -47.01
N ASN A 521 21.76 -24.32 -47.11
CA ASN A 521 21.83 -25.67 -46.59
C ASN A 521 21.92 -26.74 -47.65
N GLN A 522 21.96 -26.38 -48.96
CA GLN A 522 22.06 -27.35 -50.06
C GLN A 522 23.45 -27.92 -50.20
N SER A 523 23.51 -29.24 -50.45
CA SER A 523 24.74 -29.97 -50.78
C SER A 523 24.54 -30.72 -52.12
N GLY A 524 24.74 -30.05 -53.21
CA GLY A 524 24.88 -30.63 -54.54
C GLY A 524 23.62 -30.78 -55.40
N VAL A 525 22.41 -31.01 -54.82
CA VAL A 525 21.16 -31.15 -55.60
C VAL A 525 20.18 -30.03 -55.22
N ASN A 526 19.71 -29.30 -56.20
CA ASN A 526 18.68 -28.27 -55.96
C ASN A 526 17.26 -28.87 -56.15
N PRO A 527 16.47 -29.07 -55.08
CA PRO A 527 15.14 -29.64 -55.19
C PRO A 527 14.19 -28.82 -56.08
N HIS A 528 14.38 -27.48 -56.20
CA HIS A 528 13.52 -26.61 -56.98
C HIS A 528 13.59 -26.86 -58.50
N GLU A 529 14.62 -27.56 -59.00
CA GLU A 529 14.71 -27.89 -60.43
C GLU A 529 13.63 -28.86 -60.90
N LYS A 530 13.00 -29.62 -59.94
CA LYS A 530 11.93 -30.55 -60.23
C LYS A 530 10.54 -30.04 -59.83
N MET A 531 10.45 -28.78 -59.39
CA MET A 531 9.22 -28.18 -58.91
C MET A 531 8.74 -27.07 -59.86
N SER A 532 7.44 -26.78 -59.85
CA SER A 532 6.94 -25.55 -60.48
C SER A 532 7.46 -24.31 -59.73
N GLN A 533 7.49 -23.18 -60.43
CA GLN A 533 7.87 -21.88 -59.81
C GLN A 533 6.91 -21.49 -58.70
N ILE A 534 5.61 -21.82 -58.83
CA ILE A 534 4.62 -21.56 -57.77
C ILE A 534 4.89 -22.43 -56.53
N ASP A 535 5.07 -23.76 -56.74
CA ASP A 535 5.35 -24.67 -55.64
C ASP A 535 6.64 -24.31 -54.91
N SER A 536 7.67 -23.92 -55.70
CA SER A 536 8.94 -23.44 -55.17
C SER A 536 8.78 -22.17 -54.32
N ALA A 537 8.00 -21.19 -54.82
CA ALA A 537 7.69 -19.97 -54.10
C ALA A 537 6.95 -20.26 -52.81
N GLN A 538 5.91 -21.09 -52.83
CA GLN A 538 5.13 -21.48 -51.64
C GLN A 538 5.96 -22.25 -50.65
N MET A 539 6.87 -23.11 -51.07
CA MET A 539 7.82 -23.82 -50.22
C MET A 539 8.73 -22.85 -49.48
N ILE A 540 9.26 -21.84 -50.17
CA ILE A 540 10.09 -20.80 -49.53
C ILE A 540 9.23 -19.97 -48.57
N ILE A 541 8.04 -19.51 -48.96
CA ILE A 541 7.17 -18.68 -48.13
C ILE A 541 6.77 -19.43 -46.85
N SER A 542 6.61 -20.77 -46.94
CA SER A 542 6.15 -21.59 -45.83
C SER A 542 7.05 -21.52 -44.58
N HIS A 543 8.34 -21.13 -44.69
CA HIS A 543 9.22 -21.04 -43.53
C HIS A 543 8.72 -20.00 -42.49
N VAL A 544 8.02 -18.95 -42.94
CA VAL A 544 7.45 -17.95 -42.01
C VAL A 544 6.35 -18.60 -41.14
N THR A 545 5.45 -19.34 -41.80
CA THR A 545 4.35 -20.02 -41.08
C THR A 545 4.82 -21.17 -40.20
N GLU A 546 5.76 -21.99 -40.70
CA GLU A 546 6.39 -23.07 -39.92
C GLU A 546 7.25 -22.51 -38.78
N GLY A 547 7.92 -21.37 -38.99
CA GLY A 547 8.65 -20.65 -37.96
C GLY A 547 7.76 -20.20 -36.82
N THR A 548 6.58 -19.64 -37.16
CA THR A 548 5.59 -19.24 -36.15
C THR A 548 5.08 -20.44 -35.32
N LYS A 549 4.77 -21.58 -35.97
CA LYS A 549 4.37 -22.82 -35.29
C LYS A 549 5.49 -23.33 -34.35
N LEU A 550 6.72 -23.28 -34.78
CA LEU A 550 7.87 -23.65 -33.93
C LEU A 550 8.04 -22.68 -32.77
N ALA A 551 7.87 -21.39 -33.01
CA ALA A 551 7.93 -20.39 -31.95
C ALA A 551 6.86 -20.61 -30.87
N ASP A 552 5.65 -20.99 -31.26
CA ASP A 552 4.57 -21.38 -30.32
C ASP A 552 4.95 -22.65 -29.54
N LYS A 553 5.45 -23.68 -30.24
CA LYS A 553 5.89 -24.95 -29.63
C LYS A 553 6.97 -24.75 -28.56
N TYR A 554 7.90 -23.82 -28.81
CA TYR A 554 8.99 -23.52 -27.87
C TYR A 554 8.69 -22.37 -26.92
N ASN A 555 7.43 -21.88 -26.88
CA ASN A 555 6.95 -20.78 -26.03
C ASN A 555 7.83 -19.52 -26.15
N LEU A 556 8.21 -19.15 -27.37
CA LEU A 556 8.97 -17.91 -27.59
C LEU A 556 8.08 -16.68 -27.33
N PRO A 557 8.65 -15.59 -26.78
CA PRO A 557 7.90 -14.35 -26.56
C PRO A 557 7.34 -13.78 -27.88
N ASP A 558 6.18 -13.11 -27.80
CA ASP A 558 5.52 -12.51 -28.97
C ASP A 558 6.44 -11.59 -29.74
N VAL A 559 7.26 -10.80 -29.04
CA VAL A 559 8.23 -9.89 -29.66
C VAL A 559 9.23 -10.61 -30.57
N ILE A 560 9.57 -11.87 -30.26
CA ILE A 560 10.46 -12.70 -31.12
C ILE A 560 9.68 -13.29 -32.29
N LYS A 561 8.41 -13.70 -32.09
CA LYS A 561 7.52 -14.16 -33.18
C LYS A 561 7.28 -13.07 -34.21
N GLU A 562 7.20 -11.81 -33.79
CA GLU A 562 7.08 -10.66 -34.69
C GLU A 562 8.25 -10.56 -35.67
N PHE A 563 9.49 -10.88 -35.26
CA PHE A 563 10.63 -10.92 -36.17
C PHE A 563 10.49 -12.02 -37.23
N ILE A 564 9.92 -13.18 -36.87
CA ILE A 564 9.67 -14.29 -37.82
C ILE A 564 8.67 -13.86 -38.88
N THR A 565 7.61 -13.13 -38.48
CA THR A 565 6.55 -12.73 -39.42
C THR A 565 6.89 -11.52 -40.28
N THR A 566 7.76 -10.60 -39.76
CA THR A 566 8.00 -9.29 -40.41
C THR A 566 9.26 -9.20 -41.23
N HIS A 567 10.21 -10.15 -41.11
CA HIS A 567 11.54 -10.00 -41.76
C HIS A 567 11.50 -9.97 -43.29
N HIS A 568 10.47 -10.53 -43.92
CA HIS A 568 10.18 -10.42 -45.32
C HIS A 568 9.02 -9.46 -45.64
N GLY A 569 8.24 -9.07 -44.60
CA GLY A 569 7.06 -8.23 -44.77
C GLY A 569 6.06 -8.83 -45.76
N GLN A 570 5.54 -7.99 -46.65
CA GLN A 570 4.72 -8.37 -47.78
C GLN A 570 5.52 -8.39 -49.08
N GLY A 571 6.81 -8.74 -48.97
CA GLY A 571 7.69 -8.88 -50.13
C GLY A 571 7.32 -10.07 -51.02
N LYS A 572 7.84 -10.07 -52.23
CA LYS A 572 7.66 -11.21 -53.17
C LYS A 572 8.92 -12.07 -53.22
N THR A 573 8.73 -13.38 -53.46
CA THR A 573 9.81 -14.28 -53.83
C THR A 573 10.28 -13.98 -55.24
N LYS A 574 11.06 -12.86 -55.38
CA LYS A 574 11.36 -12.20 -56.66
C LYS A 574 11.98 -13.14 -57.71
N TYR A 575 12.82 -14.11 -57.27
CA TYR A 575 13.45 -15.06 -58.19
C TYR A 575 12.40 -15.92 -58.93
N PHE A 576 11.52 -16.57 -58.20
CA PHE A 576 10.48 -17.42 -58.78
C PHE A 576 9.39 -16.63 -59.47
N TYR A 577 9.05 -15.44 -58.98
CA TYR A 577 8.10 -14.55 -59.64
C TYR A 577 8.59 -14.10 -61.01
N VAL A 578 9.84 -13.69 -61.12
CA VAL A 578 10.44 -13.26 -62.43
C VAL A 578 10.57 -14.43 -63.38
N GLN A 579 10.97 -15.62 -62.93
CA GLN A 579 11.02 -16.83 -63.74
C GLN A 579 9.63 -17.19 -64.28
N TYR A 580 8.60 -17.15 -63.44
CA TYR A 580 7.22 -17.45 -63.82
C TYR A 580 6.72 -16.43 -64.88
N LYS A 581 6.89 -15.14 -64.66
CA LYS A 581 6.52 -14.09 -65.60
C LYS A 581 7.25 -14.22 -66.97
N ASN A 582 8.50 -14.58 -66.94
CA ASN A 582 9.29 -14.80 -68.18
C ASN A 582 8.81 -16.05 -68.97
N ALA A 583 8.37 -17.10 -68.23
CA ALA A 583 7.83 -18.31 -68.86
C ALA A 583 6.38 -18.16 -69.35
N HIS A 584 5.63 -17.21 -68.74
CA HIS A 584 4.22 -16.99 -69.01
C HIS A 584 3.93 -15.49 -69.23
N PRO A 585 4.43 -14.86 -70.32
CA PRO A 585 4.38 -13.43 -70.48
C PRO A 585 2.99 -12.85 -70.69
N ASN A 586 2.04 -13.69 -71.10
CA ASN A 586 0.66 -13.29 -71.38
C ASN A 586 -0.34 -13.69 -70.30
N ASP A 587 0.10 -14.41 -69.28
CA ASP A 587 -0.82 -14.88 -68.23
C ASP A 587 -0.98 -13.80 -67.15
N ASP A 588 -2.20 -13.66 -66.68
CA ASP A 588 -2.49 -12.88 -65.48
C ASP A 588 -2.03 -13.68 -64.24
N VAL A 589 -1.01 -13.17 -63.56
CA VAL A 589 -0.39 -13.83 -62.41
C VAL A 589 -1.02 -13.36 -61.15
N ASP A 590 -1.58 -14.28 -60.33
CA ASP A 590 -1.96 -13.97 -58.99
C ASP A 590 -0.70 -13.67 -58.13
N ASP A 591 -0.45 -12.40 -57.93
CA ASP A 591 0.68 -11.89 -57.14
C ASP A 591 0.72 -12.47 -55.73
N LEU A 592 -0.43 -12.87 -55.13
CA LEU A 592 -0.52 -13.44 -53.80
C LEU A 592 0.22 -14.78 -53.65
N LEU A 593 0.32 -15.54 -54.75
CA LEU A 593 1.03 -16.83 -54.78
C LEU A 593 2.56 -16.68 -54.54
N PHE A 594 3.07 -15.51 -54.79
CA PHE A 594 4.50 -15.18 -54.64
C PHE A 594 4.79 -14.23 -53.50
N THR A 595 3.77 -13.78 -52.76
CA THR A 595 3.89 -12.75 -51.76
C THR A 595 3.91 -13.36 -50.34
N TYR A 596 4.86 -12.91 -49.50
CA TYR A 596 4.88 -13.28 -48.10
C TYR A 596 3.67 -12.74 -47.34
N PRO A 597 3.17 -13.46 -46.32
CA PRO A 597 1.93 -13.08 -45.63
C PRO A 597 2.05 -11.77 -44.81
N GLY A 598 3.27 -11.30 -44.53
CA GLY A 598 3.49 -10.11 -43.73
C GLY A 598 3.18 -10.30 -42.25
N PRO A 599 3.02 -9.27 -41.48
CA PRO A 599 2.97 -7.85 -41.84
C PRO A 599 4.34 -7.23 -42.19
N ASN A 600 4.32 -6.00 -42.73
CA ASN A 600 5.53 -5.22 -42.85
C ASN A 600 6.11 -4.80 -41.50
N PRO A 601 7.43 -4.51 -41.42
CA PRO A 601 8.02 -4.01 -40.18
C PRO A 601 7.32 -2.76 -39.65
N PHE A 602 7.00 -2.78 -38.36
CA PHE A 602 6.36 -1.66 -37.64
C PHE A 602 7.18 -1.15 -36.46
N THR A 603 8.36 -1.76 -36.20
CA THR A 603 9.34 -1.27 -35.22
C THR A 603 10.69 -1.02 -35.93
N LYS A 604 11.53 -0.14 -35.34
CA LYS A 604 12.89 0.11 -35.83
C LYS A 604 13.72 -1.17 -35.88
N GLU A 605 13.58 -2.00 -34.85
CA GLU A 605 14.30 -3.25 -34.69
C GLU A 605 13.97 -4.24 -35.83
N GLN A 606 12.68 -4.35 -36.20
CA GLN A 606 12.23 -5.20 -37.29
C GLN A 606 12.74 -4.69 -38.66
N ALA A 607 12.69 -3.36 -38.89
CA ALA A 607 13.23 -2.76 -40.09
C ALA A 607 14.77 -2.96 -40.25
N ILE A 608 15.49 -2.85 -39.10
CA ILE A 608 16.95 -3.15 -39.07
C ILE A 608 17.22 -4.59 -39.44
N LEU A 609 16.44 -5.54 -38.93
CA LEU A 609 16.58 -6.93 -39.28
C LEU A 609 16.35 -7.16 -40.77
N MET A 610 15.24 -6.65 -41.33
CA MET A 610 14.94 -6.78 -42.76
C MET A 610 16.06 -6.23 -43.64
N MET A 611 16.65 -5.05 -43.33
CA MET A 611 17.77 -4.49 -44.04
C MET A 611 19.02 -5.38 -43.95
N ALA A 612 19.36 -5.84 -42.75
CA ALA A 612 20.55 -6.66 -42.49
C ALA A 612 20.46 -8.03 -43.14
N ASP A 613 19.31 -8.70 -43.04
CA ASP A 613 19.03 -10.00 -43.65
C ASP A 613 19.17 -9.95 -45.18
N THR A 614 18.43 -9.04 -45.82
CA THR A 614 18.50 -8.88 -47.27
C THR A 614 19.90 -8.60 -47.78
N VAL A 615 20.65 -7.75 -47.09
CA VAL A 615 22.00 -7.37 -47.48
C VAL A 615 22.99 -8.50 -47.25
N GLU A 616 22.89 -9.23 -46.12
CA GLU A 616 23.75 -10.37 -45.84
C GLU A 616 23.55 -11.49 -46.86
N ALA A 617 22.30 -11.88 -47.12
CA ALA A 617 21.98 -12.92 -48.10
C ALA A 617 22.47 -12.58 -49.51
N ALA A 618 22.23 -11.36 -49.95
CA ALA A 618 22.67 -10.92 -51.28
C ALA A 618 24.19 -10.73 -51.41
N SER A 619 24.87 -10.37 -50.31
CA SER A 619 26.33 -10.16 -50.33
C SER A 619 27.12 -11.43 -50.66
N ARG A 620 26.58 -12.62 -50.35
CA ARG A 620 27.20 -13.92 -50.64
C ARG A 620 27.30 -14.19 -52.15
N SER A 621 26.49 -13.56 -52.98
CA SER A 621 26.43 -13.73 -54.41
C SER A 621 27.22 -12.65 -55.18
N LEU A 622 27.95 -11.77 -54.49
CA LEU A 622 28.78 -10.76 -55.13
C LEU A 622 29.95 -11.40 -55.93
N PRO A 623 30.19 -10.98 -57.16
CA PRO A 623 31.31 -11.50 -57.94
C PRO A 623 32.68 -11.02 -57.42
N ASP A 624 32.72 -9.87 -56.79
CA ASP A 624 33.86 -9.28 -56.10
C ASP A 624 33.45 -8.52 -54.85
N TYR A 625 34.37 -8.38 -53.91
CA TYR A 625 34.09 -7.71 -52.62
C TYR A 625 34.81 -6.35 -52.53
N THR A 626 34.83 -5.61 -53.66
CA THR A 626 35.38 -4.28 -53.68
C THR A 626 34.45 -3.31 -52.93
N GLU A 627 35.00 -2.22 -52.38
CA GLU A 627 34.19 -1.22 -51.69
C GLU A 627 33.08 -0.68 -52.57
N LYS A 628 33.34 -0.54 -53.88
CA LYS A 628 32.38 -0.05 -54.86
C LYS A 628 31.22 -1.03 -54.99
N SER A 629 31.49 -2.33 -55.23
CA SER A 629 30.46 -3.35 -55.40
C SER A 629 29.61 -3.55 -54.13
N ILE A 630 30.23 -3.53 -52.94
CA ILE A 630 29.52 -3.58 -51.68
C ILE A 630 28.60 -2.34 -51.50
N ARG A 631 29.12 -1.15 -51.78
CA ARG A 631 28.35 0.10 -51.66
C ARG A 631 27.15 0.11 -52.62
N GLU A 632 27.35 -0.27 -53.85
CA GLU A 632 26.29 -0.35 -54.86
C GLU A 632 25.20 -1.37 -54.44
N LEU A 633 25.61 -2.55 -53.98
CA LEU A 633 24.69 -3.57 -53.49
C LEU A 633 23.83 -3.04 -52.33
N VAL A 634 24.46 -2.52 -51.27
CA VAL A 634 23.76 -2.03 -50.07
C VAL A 634 22.79 -0.92 -50.41
N ASN A 635 23.22 0.08 -51.22
CA ASN A 635 22.35 1.17 -51.60
C ASN A 635 21.16 0.66 -52.42
N ARG A 636 21.40 -0.14 -53.45
CA ARG A 636 20.36 -0.68 -54.35
C ARG A 636 19.30 -1.44 -53.56
N LEU A 637 19.68 -2.32 -52.63
CA LEU A 637 18.74 -3.14 -51.88
C LEU A 637 17.92 -2.34 -50.88
N ILE A 638 18.55 -1.47 -50.11
CA ILE A 638 17.84 -0.69 -49.09
C ILE A 638 16.96 0.39 -49.75
N ASP A 639 17.43 1.04 -50.84
CA ASP A 639 16.62 2.01 -51.58
C ASP A 639 15.40 1.35 -52.23
N ALA A 640 15.53 0.10 -52.70
CA ALA A 640 14.38 -0.68 -53.19
C ALA A 640 13.39 -0.96 -52.10
N GLN A 641 13.83 -1.38 -50.87
CA GLN A 641 12.94 -1.60 -49.74
C GLN A 641 12.16 -0.34 -49.30
N VAL A 642 12.84 0.81 -49.35
CA VAL A 642 12.21 2.11 -49.05
C VAL A 642 11.21 2.48 -50.16
N ALA A 643 11.55 2.30 -51.44
CA ALA A 643 10.68 2.60 -52.57
C ALA A 643 9.43 1.68 -52.60
N GLU A 644 9.58 0.40 -52.28
CA GLU A 644 8.49 -0.56 -52.17
C GLU A 644 7.60 -0.31 -50.92
N GLY A 645 8.03 0.58 -50.02
CA GLY A 645 7.21 1.06 -48.90
C GLY A 645 7.15 0.12 -47.68
N TYR A 646 8.11 -0.80 -47.55
CA TYR A 646 8.13 -1.74 -46.40
C TYR A 646 8.25 -1.08 -45.04
N PHE A 647 8.79 0.17 -45.00
CA PHE A 647 9.02 0.91 -43.75
C PHE A 647 7.98 1.98 -43.44
N LYS A 648 6.84 2.03 -44.17
CA LYS A 648 5.79 3.06 -43.98
C LYS A 648 5.20 3.10 -42.58
N GLU A 649 5.00 1.91 -41.99
CA GLU A 649 4.44 1.76 -40.64
C GLU A 649 5.50 1.82 -39.53
N CYS A 650 6.78 2.01 -39.91
CA CYS A 650 7.90 1.93 -38.98
C CYS A 650 8.36 3.34 -38.57
N PRO A 651 8.66 3.61 -37.28
CA PRO A 651 9.17 4.90 -36.82
C PRO A 651 10.66 5.09 -37.11
N ILE A 652 11.18 4.51 -38.20
CA ILE A 652 12.56 4.69 -38.67
C ILE A 652 12.69 5.97 -39.50
N THR A 653 13.76 6.71 -39.28
CA THR A 653 13.99 7.97 -40.03
C THR A 653 14.95 7.76 -41.23
N PHE A 654 14.91 8.66 -42.21
CA PHE A 654 15.88 8.63 -43.30
C PHE A 654 17.34 8.73 -42.81
N ARG A 655 17.57 9.41 -41.69
CA ARG A 655 18.89 9.47 -41.06
C ARG A 655 19.29 8.09 -40.49
N ASP A 656 18.36 7.38 -39.87
CA ASP A 656 18.61 6.02 -39.35
C ASP A 656 18.96 5.07 -40.50
N ILE A 657 18.25 5.15 -41.62
CA ILE A 657 18.51 4.39 -42.85
C ILE A 657 19.90 4.69 -43.42
N ALA A 658 20.30 5.96 -43.46
CA ALA A 658 21.63 6.35 -43.90
C ALA A 658 22.73 5.77 -42.99
N TYR A 659 22.53 5.78 -41.69
CA TYR A 659 23.45 5.13 -40.75
C TYR A 659 23.48 3.59 -40.91
N ALA A 660 22.33 2.95 -41.14
CA ALA A 660 22.27 1.52 -41.43
C ALA A 660 23.08 1.15 -42.64
N LYS A 661 22.95 1.89 -43.76
CA LYS A 661 23.75 1.70 -44.96
C LYS A 661 25.25 1.83 -44.68
N THR A 662 25.67 2.87 -43.97
CA THR A 662 27.07 3.11 -43.62
C THR A 662 27.64 1.92 -42.79
N VAL A 663 26.94 1.49 -41.75
CA VAL A 663 27.36 0.36 -40.91
C VAL A 663 27.47 -0.94 -41.70
N LEU A 664 26.49 -1.22 -42.57
CA LEU A 664 26.52 -2.42 -43.43
C LEU A 664 27.72 -2.41 -44.38
N ILE A 665 28.00 -1.30 -45.05
CA ILE A 665 29.15 -1.18 -45.95
C ILE A 665 30.46 -1.42 -45.19
N GLU A 666 30.66 -0.76 -44.06
CA GLU A 666 31.85 -0.91 -43.21
C GLU A 666 32.06 -2.35 -42.72
N LYS A 667 30.98 -2.96 -42.24
CA LYS A 667 31.04 -4.34 -41.68
C LYS A 667 31.26 -5.41 -42.77
N LEU A 668 30.58 -5.27 -43.92
CA LEU A 668 30.80 -6.20 -45.04
C LEU A 668 32.24 -6.12 -45.58
N LYS A 669 32.81 -4.91 -45.67
CA LYS A 669 34.25 -4.76 -46.00
C LYS A 669 35.14 -5.52 -45.02
N THR A 670 34.79 -5.48 -43.72
CA THR A 670 35.58 -6.18 -42.70
C THR A 670 35.41 -7.73 -42.77
N ILE A 671 34.16 -8.18 -43.03
CA ILE A 671 33.85 -9.62 -43.14
C ILE A 671 34.51 -10.27 -44.32
N TYR A 672 34.50 -9.58 -45.46
CA TYR A 672 35.08 -10.11 -46.74
C TYR A 672 36.49 -9.64 -47.02
N HIS A 673 37.20 -9.05 -46.02
CA HIS A 673 38.59 -8.67 -46.17
C HIS A 673 39.44 -9.89 -46.44
N THR A 674 40.10 -9.93 -47.67
CA THR A 674 40.99 -11.01 -48.06
C THR A 674 42.19 -11.07 -47.12
N ARG A 675 42.38 -12.22 -46.45
CA ARG A 675 43.63 -12.46 -45.75
C ARG A 675 44.77 -12.56 -46.75
N LEU A 676 45.93 -11.97 -46.43
CA LEU A 676 47.16 -12.16 -47.20
C LEU A 676 47.49 -13.67 -47.21
N SER A 677 47.64 -14.23 -48.40
CA SER A 677 48.15 -15.58 -48.57
C SER A 677 49.56 -15.64 -48.01
N TYR A 678 49.83 -16.58 -47.12
CA TYR A 678 51.20 -16.83 -46.65
C TYR A 678 52.03 -17.26 -47.84
N PRO A 679 53.20 -16.63 -48.07
CA PRO A 679 54.07 -17.06 -49.14
C PRO A 679 54.58 -18.46 -48.84
N GLU A 680 54.51 -19.36 -49.82
CA GLU A 680 55.12 -20.67 -49.74
C GLU A 680 56.66 -20.56 -49.80
N LEU A 681 57.36 -21.30 -48.95
CA LEU A 681 58.79 -21.45 -49.04
C LEU A 681 59.10 -22.09 -50.39
N LYS A 682 59.74 -21.37 -51.31
CA LYS A 682 60.30 -21.98 -52.48
C LYS A 682 61.34 -22.92 -52.05
N LYS A 683 61.16 -24.24 -52.35
CA LYS A 683 62.13 -25.28 -52.14
C LYS A 683 63.28 -25.12 -53.13
#